data_97006cde2c078c9012f28545084901ef
#
_entry.id   97006cde2c078c9012f28545084901ef
#
_cell.length_a   1.000
_cell.length_b   1.000
_cell.length_c   1.000
_cell.angle_alpha   90.00
_cell.angle_beta   90.00
_cell.angle_gamma   90.00
#
_symmetry.space_group_name_H-M   'P 1'
#
loop_
_entity.id
_entity.type
_entity.pdbx_description
1 polymer ?
#
loop_
_entity_poly.entity_id
_entity_poly.type
_entity_poly.pdbx_seq_one_letter_code
_entity_poly.pdbx_strand_id
1 'polypeptide(L)'
;MRLSRVSFLGILFALGLLPGSEVVELVDSDVTARLGENVKVKGSYTKLDSREILKRGAVTLPDLLQREPGASVPLDLAGVDTLVPYLEGGSNSINIRGVEGNRLEILVDGIPQPDDFTARSFQGSGGPGRIYFDPAVFSSIELFKSAAPGSGALAGTLAGQTESPWTLLGQDLKGKILRSGTTYASSDRSWNERIATAWGNGDLASSLVYSYRNGHELENHNGPSANPSDSESHAFVWRAVFRKGEWKIEPTIDYFRARSFTDLDSIEVDSLIGRTLYAANDSDRERFRTGLDFEYLPVTGTPFADRYTAQFYFQSSSSANFNEQLLRTPTGSIRDRINDISYVTERGGLNLSAFKEVENHVLTYRYLGARSEVSGGLERQDNGAPVTNYPNLAPSLVWDHSLSITDEIKLSEEWTATPALSFSSYSVRPENTADFLAQTSVPIFDEFGRLVGQRQVRAVNYDNSSISPSLHLEYQPCEELLYFGSYTFGHRNPTAEELAGVFVHPNNVSISLPNPDLEAENAHSFELGLTHVQEKTMTTVSAYYNRYGNFLEGNVPTGEVIDGLEVLRTENARNAEIYGIELKSEWRENAYRIGGSFAWSEGKSDDGPLNSVEPWKAVVYAAYDDPNRKWGAELACTYGAEKSESDILGDREPSDAYFLLDLTGYVKLSQNALFRAGVKNLLDEEYVLWSRSNRGAGHGGGATNSRFTQPGVNGFVSLELEF
;
A
#
# COMPACT_ATOMS: atom_id res chain seq x y z
N MET A 1 1.09 12.64 -32.23
CA MET A 1 1.43 14.07 -32.46
C MET A 1 2.50 14.43 -31.45
N ARG A 2 3.77 14.50 -31.88
CA ARG A 2 4.92 14.69 -30.98
C ARG A 2 4.89 16.11 -30.41
N LEU A 3 4.63 16.24 -29.10
CA LEU A 3 4.87 17.47 -28.35
C LEU A 3 6.31 17.47 -27.86
N SER A 4 7.03 18.48 -28.27
CA SER A 4 8.44 18.72 -28.01
C SER A 4 8.72 18.86 -26.50
N ARG A 5 9.76 18.18 -26.03
CA ARG A 5 10.37 18.33 -24.71
C ARG A 5 10.76 19.79 -24.49
N VAL A 6 10.08 20.46 -23.57
CA VAL A 6 10.56 21.71 -22.97
C VAL A 6 11.27 21.34 -21.68
N SER A 7 12.59 21.43 -21.71
CA SER A 7 13.41 21.21 -20.53
C SER A 7 13.14 22.28 -19.49
N PHE A 8 12.65 21.89 -18.33
CA PHE A 8 12.36 22.77 -17.18
C PHE A 8 13.60 23.38 -16.50
N LEU A 9 14.79 23.14 -17.04
CA LEU A 9 16.07 23.69 -16.51
C LEU A 9 16.21 25.22 -16.68
N GLY A 10 15.30 25.87 -17.36
CA GLY A 10 15.40 27.32 -17.70
C GLY A 10 14.79 28.29 -16.68
N ILE A 11 14.01 27.84 -15.70
CA ILE A 11 13.25 28.72 -14.80
C ILE A 11 13.96 29.02 -13.48
N LEU A 12 14.98 28.26 -13.12
CA LEU A 12 15.70 28.41 -11.84
C LEU A 12 16.68 29.60 -11.78
N PHE A 13 16.94 30.33 -12.86
CA PHE A 13 17.89 31.44 -12.87
C PHE A 13 17.27 32.84 -12.69
N ALA A 14 15.96 32.97 -12.52
CA ALA A 14 15.29 34.29 -12.45
C ALA A 14 14.76 34.68 -11.07
N LEU A 15 14.95 33.88 -10.01
CA LEU A 15 14.58 34.27 -8.65
C LEU A 15 15.81 34.76 -7.91
N GLY A 16 15.89 36.09 -7.78
CA GLY A 16 16.97 36.76 -7.10
C GLY A 16 17.17 36.27 -5.65
N LEU A 17 18.41 36.03 -5.34
CA LEU A 17 18.91 35.65 -4.02
C LEU A 17 18.38 36.61 -2.93
N LEU A 18 17.59 36.09 -2.02
CA LEU A 18 17.22 36.80 -0.78
C LEU A 18 18.31 36.54 0.26
N PRO A 19 18.90 37.58 0.91
CA PRO A 19 19.88 37.39 1.93
C PRO A 19 19.23 37.15 3.30
N GLY A 20 19.71 36.12 3.98
CA GLY A 20 19.64 35.96 5.43
C GLY A 20 18.40 35.27 5.99
N SER A 21 18.39 33.95 5.99
CA SER A 21 17.66 33.17 6.97
C SER A 21 18.65 32.58 7.97
N GLU A 22 18.43 32.79 9.26
CA GLU A 22 19.12 32.04 10.30
C GLU A 22 18.92 30.57 10.07
N VAL A 23 20.03 29.83 10.06
CA VAL A 23 20.04 28.37 9.91
C VAL A 23 19.28 27.77 11.09
N VAL A 24 18.10 27.23 10.85
CA VAL A 24 17.46 26.34 11.81
C VAL A 24 18.33 25.09 11.86
N GLU A 25 19.14 24.95 12.88
CA GLU A 25 19.86 23.72 13.18
C GLU A 25 18.81 22.58 13.24
N LEU A 26 18.98 21.59 12.39
CA LEU A 26 18.22 20.34 12.44
C LEU A 26 18.59 19.65 13.76
N VAL A 27 17.81 19.91 14.80
CA VAL A 27 17.97 19.30 16.11
C VAL A 27 17.82 17.80 15.96
N ASP A 28 18.80 17.08 16.50
CA ASP A 28 18.70 15.63 16.68
C ASP A 28 17.40 15.33 17.42
N SER A 29 16.46 14.65 16.77
CA SER A 29 15.37 14.07 17.50
C SER A 29 15.95 12.88 18.27
N ASP A 30 16.14 13.07 19.56
CA ASP A 30 16.32 11.98 20.50
C ASP A 30 15.31 10.88 20.18
N VAL A 31 15.75 9.63 20.21
CA VAL A 31 14.93 8.44 20.03
C VAL A 31 13.75 8.40 21.04
N THR A 32 13.82 9.22 22.06
CA THR A 32 12.77 9.48 23.06
C THR A 32 11.83 10.62 22.68
N ALA A 33 12.02 11.28 21.54
CA ALA A 33 11.14 12.36 21.14
C ALA A 33 9.75 11.84 20.82
N ARG A 34 8.94 11.84 21.87
CA ARG A 34 7.50 11.98 21.89
C ARG A 34 6.82 11.55 20.61
N LEU A 35 6.40 10.31 20.58
CA LEU A 35 5.27 9.84 19.77
C LEU A 35 4.26 10.99 19.78
N GLY A 36 3.98 11.54 18.60
CA GLY A 36 3.02 12.64 18.49
C GLY A 36 1.76 12.25 19.25
N GLU A 37 1.27 13.16 20.06
CA GLU A 37 0.30 12.96 21.15
C GLU A 37 -1.00 12.23 20.79
N ASN A 38 -1.14 11.61 19.61
CA ASN A 38 -2.46 11.31 19.12
C ASN A 38 -2.83 9.85 18.87
N VAL A 39 -1.91 8.92 18.82
CA VAL A 39 -2.21 7.47 18.90
C VAL A 39 -0.96 6.75 19.37
N LYS A 40 -0.87 6.37 20.62
CA LYS A 40 0.06 5.32 21.05
C LYS A 40 -0.47 4.00 20.50
N VAL A 41 -0.06 3.66 19.29
CA VAL A 41 -0.27 2.30 18.81
C VAL A 41 0.78 1.43 19.47
N LYS A 42 0.29 0.47 20.19
CA LYS A 42 1.04 -0.42 21.08
C LYS A 42 1.16 -1.76 20.39
N GLY A 43 2.39 -2.23 20.22
CA GLY A 43 2.73 -3.43 19.45
C GLY A 43 3.90 -3.18 18.48
N SER A 44 4.10 -4.07 17.51
CA SER A 44 5.14 -3.88 16.47
C SER A 44 4.81 -2.72 15.57
N TYR A 45 5.56 -1.64 15.74
CA TYR A 45 5.37 -0.37 15.07
C TYR A 45 6.68 0.14 14.51
N THR A 46 6.63 0.70 13.30
CA THR A 46 7.77 1.39 12.68
C THR A 46 7.32 2.73 12.13
N LYS A 47 8.08 3.76 12.43
CA LYS A 47 7.92 5.10 11.83
C LYS A 47 9.18 5.45 11.05
N LEU A 48 9.00 5.84 9.80
CA LEU A 48 10.04 6.38 8.93
C LEU A 48 9.70 7.86 8.70
N ASP A 49 10.50 8.76 9.22
CA ASP A 49 10.37 10.19 8.94
C ASP A 49 11.03 10.58 7.62
N SER A 50 10.78 11.79 7.13
CA SER A 50 11.31 12.28 5.87
C SER A 50 12.85 12.26 5.82
N ARG A 51 13.55 12.39 6.95
CA ARG A 51 15.01 12.31 7.01
C ARG A 51 15.50 10.88 6.80
N GLU A 52 14.86 9.93 7.45
CA GLU A 52 15.20 8.52 7.29
C GLU A 52 14.90 8.03 5.86
N ILE A 53 13.76 8.47 5.29
CA ILE A 53 13.40 8.24 3.89
C ILE A 53 14.50 8.75 2.95
N LEU A 54 14.92 9.99 3.16
CA LEU A 54 15.96 10.63 2.35
C LEU A 54 17.34 10.00 2.55
N LYS A 55 17.72 9.63 3.79
CA LYS A 55 19.00 8.97 4.08
C LYS A 55 19.14 7.63 3.36
N ARG A 56 18.08 6.86 3.27
CA ARG A 56 18.07 5.57 2.57
C ARG A 56 18.15 5.71 1.05
N GLY A 57 18.03 6.93 0.52
CA GLY A 57 17.91 7.16 -0.92
C GLY A 57 16.67 6.49 -1.50
N ALA A 58 15.67 6.30 -0.66
CA ALA A 58 14.46 5.62 -1.03
C ALA A 58 13.58 6.57 -1.84
N VAL A 59 13.32 6.21 -3.08
CA VAL A 59 12.41 6.94 -3.98
C VAL A 59 11.10 6.19 -4.21
N THR A 60 11.05 4.93 -3.78
CA THR A 60 9.90 4.04 -3.96
C THR A 60 9.45 3.45 -2.65
N LEU A 61 8.22 2.96 -2.59
CA LEU A 61 7.71 2.25 -1.43
C LEU A 61 8.46 0.91 -1.18
N PRO A 62 8.82 0.12 -2.20
CA PRO A 62 9.73 -1.02 -2.04
C PRO A 62 11.05 -0.66 -1.36
N ASP A 63 11.71 0.43 -1.79
CA ASP A 63 12.96 0.89 -1.17
C ASP A 63 12.79 1.20 0.32
N LEU A 64 11.66 1.82 0.69
CA LEU A 64 11.36 2.21 2.06
C LEU A 64 11.18 1.02 2.99
N LEU A 65 10.45 -0.01 2.52
CA LEU A 65 10.08 -1.16 3.35
C LEU A 65 11.04 -2.34 3.22
N GLN A 66 12.03 -2.30 2.32
CA GLN A 66 12.99 -3.38 2.11
C GLN A 66 13.71 -3.82 3.38
N ARG A 67 13.98 -2.89 4.30
CA ARG A 67 14.68 -3.16 5.58
C ARG A 67 13.74 -3.40 6.75
N GLU A 68 12.43 -3.31 6.53
CA GLU A 68 11.47 -3.54 7.62
C GLU A 68 11.19 -5.03 7.75
N PRO A 69 11.35 -5.60 8.97
CA PRO A 69 11.05 -6.99 9.20
C PRO A 69 9.56 -7.28 8.97
N GLY A 70 9.27 -8.41 8.33
CA GLY A 70 7.90 -8.88 8.12
C GLY A 70 7.04 -8.00 7.18
N ALA A 71 7.66 -7.11 6.40
CA ALA A 71 6.97 -6.33 5.39
C ALA A 71 7.65 -6.46 4.02
N SER A 72 6.86 -6.53 2.96
CA SER A 72 7.34 -6.50 1.57
C SER A 72 6.38 -5.75 0.66
N VAL A 73 6.94 -5.18 -0.40
CA VAL A 73 6.18 -4.51 -1.46
C VAL A 73 6.80 -4.97 -2.78
N PRO A 74 6.08 -5.77 -3.56
CA PRO A 74 6.65 -6.39 -4.75
C PRO A 74 6.92 -5.42 -5.89
N LEU A 75 6.16 -4.34 -5.99
CA LEU A 75 6.20 -3.44 -7.13
C LEU A 75 6.30 -1.98 -6.73
N ASP A 76 6.83 -1.19 -7.66
CA ASP A 76 6.92 0.24 -7.55
C ASP A 76 5.59 0.96 -7.84
N LEU A 77 5.59 2.28 -7.64
CA LEU A 77 4.49 3.22 -7.90
C LEU A 77 3.95 3.18 -9.32
N ALA A 78 4.80 2.95 -10.29
CA ALA A 78 4.38 2.78 -11.68
C ALA A 78 3.50 1.55 -11.91
N GLY A 79 3.56 0.62 -10.99
CA GLY A 79 2.58 -0.39 -10.57
C GLY A 79 1.87 -1.21 -11.61
N VAL A 80 2.36 -1.28 -12.81
CA VAL A 80 1.98 -2.35 -13.71
C VAL A 80 2.96 -3.47 -13.49
N ASP A 81 2.47 -4.67 -13.21
CA ASP A 81 3.29 -5.84 -13.33
C ASP A 81 3.69 -5.98 -14.80
N THR A 82 4.84 -5.41 -15.10
CA THR A 82 5.44 -5.49 -16.43
C THR A 82 5.81 -6.93 -16.80
N LEU A 83 5.68 -7.85 -15.85
CA LEU A 83 6.16 -9.21 -16.01
C LEU A 83 5.08 -10.17 -16.43
N VAL A 84 3.86 -10.07 -15.88
CA VAL A 84 2.80 -11.02 -16.22
C VAL A 84 1.39 -10.47 -15.96
N PRO A 85 0.79 -9.76 -16.89
CA PRO A 85 -0.60 -9.29 -16.74
C PRO A 85 -1.64 -10.42 -16.80
N TYR A 86 -1.24 -11.65 -17.09
CA TYR A 86 -2.16 -12.77 -17.35
C TYR A 86 -2.10 -13.88 -16.33
N LEU A 87 -1.15 -13.84 -15.41
CA LEU A 87 -1.00 -14.90 -14.43
C LEU A 87 -1.47 -14.41 -13.08
N GLU A 88 -2.45 -15.07 -12.54
CA GLU A 88 -2.90 -14.92 -11.17
C GLU A 88 -1.71 -14.93 -10.23
N GLY A 89 -1.44 -13.84 -9.55
CA GLY A 89 -0.47 -13.81 -8.48
C GLY A 89 0.58 -12.74 -8.47
N GLY A 90 0.64 -11.87 -9.44
CA GLY A 90 1.36 -10.61 -9.28
C GLY A 90 0.54 -9.67 -8.42
N SER A 91 0.51 -9.86 -7.10
CA SER A 91 -0.13 -8.91 -6.22
C SER A 91 0.70 -7.64 -6.17
N ASN A 92 0.15 -6.52 -6.66
CA ASN A 92 0.69 -5.17 -6.44
C ASN A 92 0.45 -4.72 -4.99
N SER A 93 0.17 -5.66 -4.12
CA SER A 93 -0.25 -5.41 -2.76
C SER A 93 0.94 -5.38 -1.82
N ILE A 94 0.87 -4.46 -0.87
CA ILE A 94 1.74 -4.50 0.30
C ILE A 94 1.43 -5.78 1.06
N ASN A 95 2.48 -6.49 1.48
CA ASN A 95 2.39 -7.69 2.31
C ASN A 95 2.92 -7.38 3.71
N ILE A 96 2.15 -7.70 4.73
CA ILE A 96 2.56 -7.60 6.13
C ILE A 96 2.37 -8.97 6.77
N ARG A 97 3.47 -9.59 7.24
CA ARG A 97 3.47 -10.89 7.91
C ARG A 97 2.72 -11.98 7.13
N GLY A 98 2.82 -11.98 5.80
CA GLY A 98 2.16 -12.97 4.94
C GLY A 98 0.70 -12.68 4.60
N VAL A 99 0.18 -11.50 4.92
CA VAL A 99 -1.18 -11.07 4.57
C VAL A 99 -1.13 -9.86 3.64
N GLU A 100 -1.96 -9.87 2.62
CA GLU A 100 -1.93 -8.89 1.53
C GLU A 100 -3.33 -8.52 1.03
N GLY A 101 -3.40 -7.58 0.07
CA GLY A 101 -4.63 -7.17 -0.59
C GLY A 101 -5.52 -6.30 0.29
N ASN A 102 -6.82 -6.50 0.16
CA ASN A 102 -7.83 -5.74 0.91
C ASN A 102 -7.87 -6.06 2.41
N ARG A 103 -7.01 -6.96 2.89
CA ARG A 103 -6.84 -7.31 4.33
C ARG A 103 -5.92 -6.37 5.09
N LEU A 104 -5.26 -5.44 4.37
CA LEU A 104 -4.47 -4.36 4.95
C LEU A 104 -5.23 -3.04 4.82
N GLU A 105 -5.01 -2.14 5.75
CA GLU A 105 -5.46 -0.77 5.62
C GLU A 105 -4.32 0.11 5.10
N ILE A 106 -4.59 0.94 4.11
CA ILE A 106 -3.66 1.96 3.62
C ILE A 106 -4.32 3.32 3.81
N LEU A 107 -3.66 4.16 4.60
CA LEU A 107 -4.15 5.49 4.94
C LEU A 107 -3.24 6.58 4.37
N VAL A 108 -3.83 7.65 3.87
CA VAL A 108 -3.11 8.90 3.60
C VAL A 108 -3.81 10.01 4.39
N ASP A 109 -3.10 10.60 5.34
CA ASP A 109 -3.63 11.59 6.31
C ASP A 109 -4.89 11.10 7.05
N GLY A 110 -4.91 9.81 7.42
CA GLY A 110 -6.02 9.17 8.12
C GLY A 110 -7.22 8.79 7.24
N ILE A 111 -7.14 8.97 5.92
CA ILE A 111 -8.20 8.66 4.96
C ILE A 111 -7.86 7.36 4.21
N PRO A 112 -8.74 6.34 4.24
CA PRO A 112 -8.51 5.06 3.57
C PRO A 112 -8.37 5.21 2.05
N GLN A 113 -7.41 4.48 1.49
CA GLN A 113 -7.27 4.32 0.05
C GLN A 113 -8.31 3.33 -0.49
N PRO A 114 -8.67 3.40 -1.79
CA PRO A 114 -9.67 2.50 -2.37
C PRO A 114 -9.24 1.04 -2.26
N ASP A 115 -10.24 0.16 -2.35
CA ASP A 115 -10.01 -1.26 -2.41
C ASP A 115 -9.31 -1.65 -3.70
N ASP A 116 -8.56 -2.75 -3.67
CA ASP A 116 -8.01 -3.35 -4.86
C ASP A 116 -9.13 -3.98 -5.67
N PHE A 117 -9.21 -3.61 -6.92
CA PHE A 117 -10.13 -4.19 -7.88
C PHE A 117 -9.38 -5.26 -8.68
N THR A 118 -9.56 -6.50 -8.29
CA THR A 118 -9.17 -7.62 -9.11
C THR A 118 -10.23 -7.81 -10.18
N ALA A 119 -10.12 -7.09 -11.29
CA ALA A 119 -10.99 -7.37 -12.42
C ALA A 119 -10.89 -8.86 -12.74
N ARG A 120 -11.83 -9.66 -12.27
CA ARG A 120 -11.91 -11.12 -12.47
C ARG A 120 -12.05 -11.47 -13.93
N SER A 121 -12.22 -10.46 -14.73
CA SER A 121 -12.26 -10.47 -16.14
C SER A 121 -10.86 -10.42 -16.65
N PHE A 122 -10.33 -11.52 -17.01
CA PHE A 122 -9.65 -11.47 -18.22
C PHE A 122 -8.20 -11.20 -18.24
N GLN A 123 -7.54 -12.23 -18.53
CA GLN A 123 -6.28 -12.16 -19.24
C GLN A 123 -5.40 -11.04 -18.69
N GLY A 124 -5.17 -11.10 -17.40
CA GLY A 124 -3.96 -10.61 -16.81
C GLY A 124 -3.74 -9.16 -16.69
N SER A 125 -4.72 -8.34 -16.62
CA SER A 125 -4.50 -7.12 -15.87
C SER A 125 -4.50 -7.51 -14.39
N GLY A 126 -3.34 -7.68 -13.80
CA GLY A 126 -3.22 -7.60 -12.34
C GLY A 126 -3.95 -6.35 -11.91
N GLY A 127 -4.68 -6.38 -10.80
CA GLY A 127 -5.40 -5.21 -10.31
C GLY A 127 -4.44 -4.03 -10.24
N PRO A 128 -4.91 -2.78 -10.36
CA PRO A 128 -4.06 -1.59 -10.37
C PRO A 128 -3.31 -1.43 -9.04
N GLY A 129 -3.58 -2.28 -8.07
CA GLY A 129 -3.10 -2.16 -6.71
C GLY A 129 -3.78 -0.99 -5.97
N ARG A 130 -3.38 -0.81 -4.72
CA ARG A 130 -3.97 0.20 -3.81
C ARG A 130 -3.06 1.42 -3.60
N ILE A 131 -2.00 1.56 -4.39
CA ILE A 131 -1.03 2.65 -4.24
C ILE A 131 -1.42 3.81 -5.14
N TYR A 132 -2.13 4.78 -4.55
CA TYR A 132 -2.57 6.02 -5.19
C TYR A 132 -1.88 7.24 -4.58
N PHE A 133 -0.56 7.14 -4.35
CA PHE A 133 0.26 8.19 -3.76
C PHE A 133 1.72 8.03 -4.14
N ASP A 134 2.47 9.11 -4.07
CA ASP A 134 3.93 9.12 -4.18
C ASP A 134 4.56 9.32 -2.79
N PRO A 135 5.43 8.42 -2.29
CA PRO A 135 6.12 8.62 -1.01
C PRO A 135 6.90 9.94 -0.91
N ALA A 136 7.31 10.52 -2.03
CA ALA A 136 8.05 11.77 -2.06
C ALA A 136 7.26 12.98 -1.51
N VAL A 137 5.91 12.88 -1.40
CA VAL A 137 5.11 13.95 -0.77
C VAL A 137 4.87 13.73 0.71
N PHE A 138 5.40 12.65 1.30
CA PHE A 138 5.19 12.33 2.71
C PHE A 138 6.26 12.92 3.62
N SER A 139 5.83 13.37 4.78
CA SER A 139 6.68 13.73 5.92
C SER A 139 7.03 12.52 6.77
N SER A 140 6.15 11.52 6.83
CA SER A 140 6.40 10.26 7.50
C SER A 140 5.53 9.14 6.94
N ILE A 141 6.03 7.91 7.10
CA ILE A 141 5.28 6.68 6.86
C ILE A 141 5.32 5.86 8.16
N GLU A 142 4.17 5.35 8.55
CA GLU A 142 3.99 4.55 9.75
C GLU A 142 3.46 3.17 9.34
N LEU A 143 4.07 2.13 9.87
CA LEU A 143 3.71 0.74 9.63
C LEU A 143 3.30 0.09 10.94
N PHE A 144 2.06 -0.34 11.02
CA PHE A 144 1.50 -1.11 12.13
C PHE A 144 1.28 -2.54 11.66
N LYS A 145 1.76 -3.53 12.42
CA LYS A 145 1.79 -4.94 12.00
C LYS A 145 0.80 -5.82 12.75
N SER A 146 -0.27 -5.23 13.25
CA SER A 146 -1.36 -5.94 13.92
C SER A 146 -2.70 -5.47 13.40
N ALA A 147 -3.73 -6.29 13.56
CA ALA A 147 -5.11 -5.89 13.30
C ALA A 147 -5.46 -4.61 14.09
N ALA A 148 -6.28 -3.74 13.50
CA ALA A 148 -6.75 -2.54 14.16
C ALA A 148 -8.26 -2.60 14.37
N PRO A 149 -8.76 -2.43 15.60
CA PRO A 149 -10.19 -2.51 15.89
C PRO A 149 -10.98 -1.48 15.09
N GLY A 150 -12.01 -1.95 14.35
CA GLY A 150 -12.95 -1.09 13.63
C GLY A 150 -12.41 -0.48 12.34
N SER A 151 -11.25 -0.90 11.85
CA SER A 151 -10.64 -0.37 10.63
C SER A 151 -10.78 -1.28 9.40
N GLY A 152 -11.20 -2.53 9.55
CA GLY A 152 -11.16 -3.50 8.47
C GLY A 152 -9.78 -4.11 8.20
N ALA A 153 -8.72 -3.67 8.90
CA ALA A 153 -7.39 -4.25 8.82
C ALA A 153 -7.31 -5.55 9.61
N LEU A 154 -6.94 -6.64 8.95
CA LEU A 154 -6.72 -7.94 9.59
C LEU A 154 -5.26 -8.18 10.00
N ALA A 155 -4.31 -7.57 9.30
CA ALA A 155 -2.90 -7.83 9.49
C ALA A 155 -2.05 -6.59 9.75
N GLY A 156 -2.55 -5.41 9.45
CA GLY A 156 -1.82 -4.18 9.70
C GLY A 156 -2.29 -2.98 8.89
N THR A 157 -1.66 -1.86 9.18
CA THR A 157 -1.96 -0.58 8.54
C THR A 157 -0.67 0.09 8.08
N LEU A 158 -0.65 0.58 6.84
CA LEU A 158 0.36 1.53 6.34
C LEU A 158 -0.27 2.91 6.33
N ALA A 159 0.27 3.85 7.10
CA ALA A 159 -0.23 5.23 7.19
C ALA A 159 0.83 6.22 6.71
N GLY A 160 0.55 6.93 5.61
CA GLY A 160 1.34 8.04 5.12
C GLY A 160 0.81 9.38 5.64
N GLN A 161 1.71 10.23 6.12
CA GLN A 161 1.39 11.63 6.47
C GLN A 161 2.02 12.54 5.43
N THR A 162 1.22 13.35 4.74
CA THR A 162 1.76 14.28 3.76
C THR A 162 2.47 15.46 4.43
N GLU A 163 3.41 16.04 3.72
CA GLU A 163 4.09 17.28 4.15
C GLU A 163 3.07 18.39 4.43
N SER A 164 3.32 19.18 5.45
CA SER A 164 2.44 20.24 5.93
C SER A 164 3.22 21.49 6.31
N PRO A 165 2.56 22.64 6.58
CA PRO A 165 3.24 23.79 7.17
C PRO A 165 3.97 23.46 8.48
N TRP A 166 3.46 22.52 9.29
CA TRP A 166 4.09 22.08 10.55
C TRP A 166 5.41 21.36 10.33
N THR A 167 5.49 20.50 9.31
CA THR A 167 6.68 19.70 9.00
C THR A 167 7.77 20.54 8.32
N LEU A 168 7.36 21.58 7.60
CA LEU A 168 8.28 22.46 6.85
C LEU A 168 8.75 23.69 7.67
N LEU A 169 7.88 24.31 8.46
CA LEU A 169 8.18 25.54 9.21
C LEU A 169 8.33 25.32 10.73
N GLY A 170 7.99 24.11 11.22
CA GLY A 170 7.96 23.82 12.65
C GLY A 170 6.72 24.36 13.38
N GLN A 171 6.70 24.22 14.71
CA GLN A 171 5.55 24.52 15.57
C GLN A 171 5.14 26.00 15.60
N ASP A 172 6.08 26.89 15.32
CA ASP A 172 5.84 28.33 15.31
C ASP A 172 5.08 28.80 14.07
N LEU A 173 5.09 28.02 13.00
CA LEU A 173 4.48 28.35 11.70
C LEU A 173 4.98 29.69 11.16
N LYS A 174 6.25 30.02 11.36
CA LYS A 174 6.84 31.30 10.94
C LYS A 174 7.99 31.08 9.96
N GLY A 175 8.10 31.98 9.01
CA GLY A 175 9.20 31.99 8.06
C GLY A 175 8.79 31.57 6.67
N LYS A 176 9.79 31.22 5.88
CA LYS A 176 9.64 30.74 4.49
C LYS A 176 10.69 29.68 4.26
N ILE A 177 10.35 28.66 3.49
CA ILE A 177 11.25 27.61 3.08
C ILE A 177 10.95 27.22 1.62
N LEU A 178 12.01 26.91 0.89
CA LEU A 178 11.94 26.29 -0.42
C LEU A 178 12.92 25.12 -0.45
N ARG A 179 12.43 23.91 -0.66
CA ARG A 179 13.23 22.70 -0.91
C ARG A 179 13.04 22.23 -2.33
N SER A 180 14.12 21.86 -2.99
CA SER A 180 14.08 21.22 -4.31
C SER A 180 15.01 20.03 -4.30
N GLY A 181 14.55 18.90 -4.83
CA GLY A 181 15.33 17.66 -4.91
C GLY A 181 15.20 17.05 -6.28
N THR A 182 16.30 16.46 -6.75
CA THR A 182 16.29 15.61 -7.94
C THR A 182 17.05 14.33 -7.65
N THR A 183 16.51 13.19 -8.07
CA THR A 183 17.10 11.86 -7.88
C THR A 183 17.04 11.09 -9.18
N TYR A 184 18.15 10.47 -9.55
CA TYR A 184 18.22 9.49 -10.63
C TYR A 184 18.50 8.11 -10.05
N ALA A 185 17.76 7.09 -10.49
CA ALA A 185 18.01 5.68 -10.17
C ALA A 185 18.30 4.89 -11.45
N SER A 186 19.33 4.07 -11.42
CA SER A 186 19.76 3.31 -12.61
C SER A 186 18.97 2.01 -12.79
N SER A 187 18.34 1.47 -11.73
CA SER A 187 17.60 0.21 -11.77
C SER A 187 16.43 0.20 -12.74
N ASP A 188 15.78 1.34 -12.89
CA ASP A 188 14.64 1.58 -13.77
C ASP A 188 14.83 2.85 -14.61
N ARG A 189 16.05 3.40 -14.62
CA ARG A 189 16.43 4.64 -15.34
C ARG A 189 15.51 5.82 -15.00
N SER A 190 15.00 5.84 -13.77
CA SER A 190 14.01 6.84 -13.36
C SER A 190 14.65 8.15 -12.90
N TRP A 191 13.92 9.24 -13.15
CA TRP A 191 14.16 10.55 -12.58
C TRP A 191 12.98 10.91 -11.67
N ASN A 192 13.29 11.36 -10.46
CA ASN A 192 12.33 11.93 -9.52
C ASN A 192 12.71 13.38 -9.25
N GLU A 193 11.78 14.30 -9.43
CA GLU A 193 11.92 15.72 -9.15
C GLU A 193 10.89 16.13 -8.11
N ARG A 194 11.34 16.81 -7.04
CA ARG A 194 10.49 17.25 -5.94
C ARG A 194 10.71 18.72 -5.63
N ILE A 195 9.63 19.45 -5.41
CA ILE A 195 9.64 20.83 -4.90
C ILE A 195 8.69 20.88 -3.72
N ALA A 196 9.16 21.44 -2.59
CA ALA A 196 8.35 21.73 -1.43
C ALA A 196 8.61 23.17 -0.96
N THR A 197 7.55 23.93 -0.73
CA THR A 197 7.64 25.30 -0.24
C THR A 197 6.60 25.56 0.84
N ALA A 198 6.94 26.40 1.80
CA ALA A 198 5.99 26.87 2.78
C ALA A 198 6.31 28.31 3.21
N TRP A 199 5.28 29.00 3.67
CA TRP A 199 5.39 30.29 4.33
C TRP A 199 4.38 30.40 5.46
N GLY A 200 4.70 31.20 6.47
CA GLY A 200 3.77 31.42 7.57
C GLY A 200 4.15 32.63 8.44
N ASN A 201 3.18 33.13 9.20
CA ASN A 201 3.33 34.25 10.12
C ASN A 201 2.99 33.92 11.59
N GLY A 202 2.68 32.61 11.86
CA GLY A 202 2.29 32.11 13.17
C GLY A 202 0.81 31.75 13.25
N ASP A 203 -0.09 32.57 12.73
CA ASP A 203 -1.54 32.33 12.74
C ASP A 203 -2.05 31.73 11.43
N LEU A 204 -1.39 32.10 10.34
CA LEU A 204 -1.64 31.60 9.00
C LEU A 204 -0.36 31.05 8.41
N ALA A 205 -0.41 29.83 7.92
CA ALA A 205 0.67 29.24 7.16
C ALA A 205 0.10 28.44 5.97
N SER A 206 0.93 28.25 4.94
CA SER A 206 0.57 27.46 3.77
C SER A 206 1.80 26.73 3.24
N SER A 207 1.58 25.53 2.73
CA SER A 207 2.59 24.70 2.08
C SER A 207 2.11 24.18 0.74
N LEU A 208 3.06 23.92 -0.14
CA LEU A 208 2.87 23.29 -1.43
C LEU A 208 3.99 22.30 -1.65
N VAL A 209 3.62 21.06 -2.00
CA VAL A 209 4.56 20.02 -2.40
C VAL A 209 4.14 19.48 -3.75
N TYR A 210 5.10 19.30 -4.63
CA TYR A 210 4.92 18.68 -5.93
C TYR A 210 6.05 17.69 -6.16
N SER A 211 5.70 16.50 -6.67
CA SER A 211 6.64 15.49 -7.13
C SER A 211 6.29 15.05 -8.54
N TYR A 212 7.31 14.89 -9.34
CA TYR A 212 7.24 14.30 -10.67
C TYR A 212 8.23 13.16 -10.76
N ARG A 213 7.81 12.04 -11.31
CA ARG A 213 8.67 10.90 -11.59
C ARG A 213 8.40 10.37 -12.98
N ASN A 214 9.46 9.99 -13.68
CA ASN A 214 9.38 9.17 -14.87
C ASN A 214 10.40 8.05 -14.79
N GLY A 215 10.13 6.94 -15.45
CA GLY A 215 11.00 5.76 -15.42
C GLY A 215 10.61 4.75 -16.47
N HIS A 216 11.35 3.68 -16.50
CA HIS A 216 11.17 2.57 -17.44
C HIS A 216 10.95 1.26 -16.66
N GLU A 217 11.01 0.13 -17.34
CA GLU A 217 11.00 -1.19 -16.71
C GLU A 217 12.17 -1.37 -15.74
N LEU A 218 11.92 -2.12 -14.67
CA LEU A 218 13.00 -2.56 -13.78
C LEU A 218 13.88 -3.58 -14.52
N GLU A 219 15.17 -3.31 -14.60
CA GLU A 219 16.12 -4.20 -15.28
C GLU A 219 16.22 -5.55 -14.57
N ASN A 220 16.25 -6.63 -15.34
CA ASN A 220 16.52 -7.98 -14.85
C ASN A 220 18.04 -8.24 -14.83
N HIS A 221 18.48 -9.15 -13.96
CA HIS A 221 19.85 -9.64 -13.95
C HIS A 221 19.93 -11.01 -14.66
N ASN A 222 20.71 -11.10 -15.75
CA ASN A 222 21.00 -12.32 -16.53
C ASN A 222 19.78 -13.12 -17.05
N GLY A 223 18.56 -12.67 -16.83
CA GLY A 223 17.35 -13.35 -17.27
C GLY A 223 16.84 -12.89 -18.64
N PRO A 224 15.69 -13.42 -19.09
CA PRO A 224 14.97 -12.85 -20.21
C PRO A 224 14.64 -11.38 -19.92
N SER A 225 14.73 -10.52 -20.92
CA SER A 225 14.42 -9.09 -20.74
C SER A 225 13.05 -8.88 -20.10
N ALA A 226 12.96 -7.92 -19.20
CA ALA A 226 11.66 -7.44 -18.72
C ALA A 226 10.84 -6.88 -19.89
N ASN A 227 9.53 -6.86 -19.74
CA ASN A 227 8.67 -6.20 -20.70
C ASN A 227 9.01 -4.70 -20.77
N PRO A 228 9.29 -4.13 -21.96
CA PRO A 228 9.59 -2.71 -22.08
C PRO A 228 8.44 -1.86 -21.52
N SER A 229 8.77 -0.89 -20.69
CA SER A 229 7.77 -0.03 -20.05
C SER A 229 8.25 1.41 -19.94
N ASP A 230 7.32 2.33 -20.18
CA ASP A 230 7.49 3.75 -19.90
C ASP A 230 6.47 4.16 -18.85
N SER A 231 6.90 4.84 -17.80
CA SER A 231 6.02 5.27 -16.72
C SER A 231 6.26 6.72 -16.33
N GLU A 232 5.20 7.38 -15.90
CA GLU A 232 5.26 8.72 -15.32
C GLU A 232 4.27 8.86 -14.17
N SER A 233 4.62 9.68 -13.17
CA SER A 233 3.69 10.03 -12.10
C SER A 233 3.83 11.48 -11.68
N HIS A 234 2.72 12.03 -11.19
CA HIS A 234 2.59 13.37 -10.64
C HIS A 234 1.89 13.29 -9.29
N ALA A 235 2.44 13.94 -8.29
CA ALA A 235 1.80 14.10 -6.98
C ALA A 235 1.85 15.58 -6.59
N PHE A 236 0.74 16.08 -6.07
CA PHE A 236 0.58 17.46 -5.65
C PHE A 236 -0.17 17.51 -4.33
N VAL A 237 0.37 18.22 -3.34
CA VAL A 237 -0.27 18.45 -2.04
C VAL A 237 -0.21 19.93 -1.71
N TRP A 238 -1.35 20.52 -1.49
CA TRP A 238 -1.47 21.86 -0.90
C TRP A 238 -2.17 21.77 0.44
N ARG A 239 -1.60 22.44 1.44
CA ARG A 239 -2.19 22.58 2.78
C ARG A 239 -2.08 24.03 3.27
N ALA A 240 -3.07 24.45 4.05
CA ALA A 240 -2.97 25.67 4.82
C ALA A 240 -3.36 25.40 6.28
N VAL A 241 -2.91 26.27 7.16
CA VAL A 241 -3.23 26.26 8.59
C VAL A 241 -3.73 27.62 8.98
N PHE A 242 -4.90 27.66 9.59
CA PHE A 242 -5.46 28.86 10.23
C PHE A 242 -5.59 28.58 11.72
N ARG A 243 -4.86 29.31 12.54
CA ARG A 243 -4.89 29.18 14.00
C ARG A 243 -5.39 30.47 14.62
N LYS A 244 -6.43 30.38 15.44
CA LYS A 244 -6.97 31.53 16.15
C LYS A 244 -7.56 31.12 17.50
N GLY A 245 -6.91 31.51 18.58
CA GLY A 245 -7.32 31.12 19.91
C GLY A 245 -7.29 29.61 20.10
N GLU A 246 -8.42 29.03 20.45
CA GLU A 246 -8.63 27.60 20.70
C GLU A 246 -8.87 26.78 19.41
N TRP A 247 -8.98 27.44 18.26
CA TRP A 247 -9.34 26.82 16.99
C TRP A 247 -8.16 26.73 16.06
N LYS A 248 -8.09 25.57 15.40
CA LYS A 248 -7.22 25.30 14.26
C LYS A 248 -8.04 24.73 13.13
N ILE A 249 -7.83 25.23 11.91
CA ILE A 249 -8.52 24.78 10.69
C ILE A 249 -7.45 24.51 9.64
N GLU A 250 -7.48 23.33 9.03
CA GLU A 250 -6.52 22.89 8.03
C GLU A 250 -7.20 22.37 6.76
N PRO A 251 -7.40 23.19 5.71
CA PRO A 251 -7.81 22.72 4.40
C PRO A 251 -6.66 22.01 3.69
N THR A 252 -7.00 20.95 2.96
CA THR A 252 -6.07 20.13 2.17
C THR A 252 -6.63 19.92 0.76
N ILE A 253 -5.78 19.99 -0.25
CA ILE A 253 -6.02 19.50 -1.61
C ILE A 253 -4.85 18.60 -1.98
N ASP A 254 -5.15 17.42 -2.46
CA ASP A 254 -4.17 16.40 -2.81
C ASP A 254 -4.58 15.74 -4.12
N TYR A 255 -3.63 15.62 -5.02
CA TYR A 255 -3.80 15.01 -6.33
C TYR A 255 -2.64 14.07 -6.62
N PHE A 256 -2.96 12.90 -7.15
CA PHE A 256 -2.00 11.92 -7.64
C PHE A 256 -2.47 11.37 -8.97
N ARG A 257 -1.54 11.19 -9.90
CA ARG A 257 -1.76 10.45 -11.13
C ARG A 257 -0.50 9.68 -11.50
N ALA A 258 -0.66 8.43 -11.90
CA ALA A 258 0.41 7.61 -12.47
C ALA A 258 -0.07 6.95 -13.75
N ARG A 259 0.76 6.96 -14.76
CA ARG A 259 0.56 6.32 -16.06
C ARG A 259 1.72 5.39 -16.37
N SER A 260 1.41 4.27 -17.02
CA SER A 260 2.46 3.42 -17.60
C SER A 260 1.97 2.77 -18.88
N PHE A 261 2.83 2.71 -19.86
CA PHE A 261 2.66 1.91 -21.06
C PHE A 261 3.65 0.76 -21.02
N THR A 262 3.18 -0.47 -21.28
CA THR A 262 4.01 -1.68 -21.24
C THR A 262 3.76 -2.52 -22.48
N ASP A 263 4.82 -2.81 -23.22
CA ASP A 263 4.83 -3.86 -24.24
C ASP A 263 4.96 -5.23 -23.58
N LEU A 264 4.00 -6.13 -23.86
CA LEU A 264 3.90 -7.41 -23.17
C LEU A 264 4.56 -8.55 -23.97
N ASP A 265 5.84 -8.40 -24.31
CA ASP A 265 6.62 -9.39 -25.08
C ASP A 265 6.61 -10.78 -24.41
N SER A 266 6.46 -10.81 -23.08
CA SER A 266 6.45 -12.06 -22.30
C SER A 266 5.29 -13.00 -22.63
N ILE A 267 4.19 -12.47 -23.17
CA ILE A 267 3.00 -13.27 -23.49
C ILE A 267 2.86 -13.57 -24.98
N GLU A 268 3.84 -13.23 -25.79
CA GLU A 268 3.91 -13.61 -27.20
C GLU A 268 4.20 -15.12 -27.35
N VAL A 269 3.36 -15.97 -26.78
CA VAL A 269 3.52 -17.41 -26.71
C VAL A 269 2.35 -18.16 -27.34
N ASP A 270 2.57 -19.41 -27.71
CA ASP A 270 1.52 -20.31 -28.14
C ASP A 270 0.70 -20.78 -26.92
N SER A 271 -0.61 -20.67 -27.02
CA SER A 271 -1.56 -21.13 -26.01
C SER A 271 -2.63 -22.00 -26.63
N LEU A 272 -3.47 -22.63 -25.81
CA LEU A 272 -4.61 -23.44 -26.29
C LEU A 272 -5.64 -22.65 -27.11
N ILE A 273 -5.71 -21.33 -26.88
CA ILE A 273 -6.62 -20.41 -27.59
C ILE A 273 -5.97 -19.74 -28.81
N GLY A 274 -4.71 -20.05 -29.10
CA GLY A 274 -3.95 -19.49 -30.22
C GLY A 274 -2.60 -18.91 -29.78
N ARG A 275 -1.96 -18.20 -30.69
CA ARG A 275 -0.68 -17.51 -30.45
C ARG A 275 -0.91 -16.01 -30.33
N THR A 276 -0.45 -15.42 -29.25
CA THR A 276 -0.34 -13.97 -29.14
C THR A 276 0.80 -13.48 -30.02
N LEU A 277 0.50 -12.54 -30.92
CA LEU A 277 1.46 -11.94 -31.85
C LEU A 277 1.93 -10.57 -31.38
N TYR A 278 1.13 -9.89 -30.58
CA TYR A 278 1.39 -8.60 -29.96
C TYR A 278 0.44 -8.42 -28.79
N ALA A 279 0.93 -7.84 -27.71
CA ALA A 279 0.09 -7.32 -26.64
C ALA A 279 0.73 -6.13 -25.94
N ALA A 280 -0.09 -5.16 -25.55
CA ALA A 280 0.33 -3.99 -24.79
C ALA A 280 -0.71 -3.61 -23.75
N ASN A 281 -0.27 -2.92 -22.71
CA ASN A 281 -1.13 -2.36 -21.68
C ASN A 281 -0.80 -0.88 -21.44
N ASP A 282 -1.82 -0.02 -21.48
CA ASP A 282 -1.75 1.37 -21.01
C ASP A 282 -2.57 1.47 -19.73
N SER A 283 -1.92 1.81 -18.62
CA SER A 283 -2.53 1.94 -17.29
C SER A 283 -2.54 3.40 -16.85
N ASP A 284 -3.68 3.86 -16.34
CA ASP A 284 -3.85 5.21 -15.79
C ASP A 284 -4.52 5.10 -14.40
N ARG A 285 -3.87 5.62 -13.37
CA ARG A 285 -4.40 5.70 -12.01
C ARG A 285 -4.42 7.12 -11.54
N GLU A 286 -5.54 7.55 -11.01
CA GLU A 286 -5.74 8.91 -10.56
C GLU A 286 -6.45 8.94 -9.21
N ARG A 287 -6.05 9.88 -8.36
CA ARG A 287 -6.75 10.21 -7.13
C ARG A 287 -6.78 11.73 -6.94
N PHE A 288 -7.96 12.26 -6.73
CA PHE A 288 -8.19 13.61 -6.24
C PHE A 288 -8.81 13.55 -4.85
N ARG A 289 -8.27 14.33 -3.91
CA ARG A 289 -8.78 14.43 -2.55
C ARG A 289 -8.83 15.88 -2.10
N THR A 290 -9.91 16.23 -1.41
CA THR A 290 -10.00 17.48 -0.64
C THR A 290 -10.44 17.17 0.77
N GLY A 291 -9.91 17.90 1.74
CA GLY A 291 -10.19 17.72 3.16
C GLY A 291 -10.26 19.03 3.91
N LEU A 292 -10.92 18.98 5.03
CA LEU A 292 -11.00 20.09 5.97
C LEU A 292 -10.95 19.53 7.39
N ASP A 293 -9.83 19.79 8.06
CA ASP A 293 -9.58 19.36 9.43
C ASP A 293 -9.84 20.52 10.39
N PHE A 294 -10.55 20.23 11.48
CA PHE A 294 -10.81 21.13 12.58
C PHE A 294 -10.24 20.55 13.86
N GLU A 295 -9.61 21.39 14.65
CA GLU A 295 -9.23 21.07 16.03
C GLU A 295 -9.71 22.19 16.96
N TYR A 296 -10.30 21.79 18.07
CA TYR A 296 -10.73 22.68 19.14
C TYR A 296 -10.10 22.25 20.47
N LEU A 297 -9.35 23.17 21.07
CA LEU A 297 -8.65 23.00 22.34
C LEU A 297 -9.21 23.99 23.39
N PRO A 298 -10.26 23.63 24.12
CA PRO A 298 -10.85 24.52 25.12
C PRO A 298 -9.88 24.81 26.26
N VAL A 299 -9.70 26.09 26.62
CA VAL A 299 -8.75 26.55 27.66
C VAL A 299 -8.98 25.87 29.02
N THR A 300 -10.23 25.54 29.37
CA THR A 300 -10.57 24.96 30.68
C THR A 300 -11.01 23.52 30.59
N GLY A 301 -10.90 22.89 29.43
CA GLY A 301 -11.46 21.59 29.18
C GLY A 301 -12.99 21.57 29.33
N THR A 302 -13.64 20.55 28.79
CA THR A 302 -15.06 20.30 29.02
C THR A 302 -15.24 19.04 29.88
N PRO A 303 -16.42 18.80 30.46
CA PRO A 303 -16.68 17.55 31.18
C PRO A 303 -16.47 16.29 30.30
N PHE A 304 -16.59 16.42 28.98
CA PHE A 304 -16.56 15.30 28.03
C PHE A 304 -15.20 15.13 27.35
N ALA A 305 -14.50 16.25 27.06
CA ALA A 305 -13.19 16.18 26.39
C ALA A 305 -12.38 17.47 26.59
N ASP A 306 -11.07 17.32 26.50
CA ASP A 306 -10.06 18.40 26.55
C ASP A 306 -9.60 18.81 25.15
N ARG A 307 -9.86 17.95 24.14
CA ARG A 307 -9.60 18.22 22.73
C ARG A 307 -10.64 17.52 21.86
N TYR A 308 -11.07 18.23 20.83
CA TYR A 308 -11.98 17.72 19.80
C TYR A 308 -11.33 17.87 18.44
N THR A 309 -11.45 16.85 17.59
CA THR A 309 -11.04 16.92 16.18
C THR A 309 -12.19 16.48 15.28
N ALA A 310 -12.29 17.12 14.11
CA ALA A 310 -13.21 16.73 13.07
C ALA A 310 -12.51 16.85 11.71
N GLN A 311 -12.58 15.81 10.90
CA GLN A 311 -12.06 15.78 9.53
C GLN A 311 -13.22 15.47 8.58
N PHE A 312 -13.46 16.38 7.65
CA PHE A 312 -14.37 16.16 6.52
C PHE A 312 -13.55 15.96 5.28
N TYR A 313 -13.89 14.99 4.46
CA TYR A 313 -13.17 14.74 3.24
C TYR A 313 -14.06 14.25 2.10
N PHE A 314 -13.58 14.49 0.89
CA PHE A 314 -14.05 13.88 -0.35
C PHE A 314 -12.83 13.36 -1.11
N GLN A 315 -12.92 12.13 -1.62
CA GLN A 315 -11.90 11.47 -2.42
C GLN A 315 -12.56 10.82 -3.63
N SER A 316 -12.04 11.11 -4.82
CA SER A 316 -12.35 10.39 -6.06
C SER A 316 -11.09 9.67 -6.51
N SER A 317 -11.20 8.38 -6.80
CA SER A 317 -10.11 7.54 -7.26
C SER A 317 -10.56 6.74 -8.47
N SER A 318 -9.72 6.68 -9.50
CA SER A 318 -9.98 5.89 -10.68
C SER A 318 -8.76 5.11 -11.12
N SER A 319 -9.00 3.93 -11.67
CA SER A 319 -8.00 3.21 -12.45
C SER A 319 -8.59 2.78 -13.78
N ALA A 320 -7.79 2.88 -14.82
CA ALA A 320 -8.12 2.41 -16.15
C ALA A 320 -6.96 1.59 -16.71
N ASN A 321 -7.28 0.47 -17.36
CA ASN A 321 -6.30 -0.36 -18.06
C ASN A 321 -6.81 -0.61 -19.46
N PHE A 322 -6.10 -0.08 -20.43
CA PHE A 322 -6.37 -0.27 -21.85
C PHE A 322 -5.41 -1.34 -22.38
N ASN A 323 -5.97 -2.53 -22.71
CA ASN A 323 -5.20 -3.66 -23.22
C ASN A 323 -5.47 -3.84 -24.70
N GLU A 324 -4.42 -3.85 -25.50
CA GLU A 324 -4.45 -4.21 -26.92
C GLU A 324 -3.81 -5.54 -27.14
N GLN A 325 -4.45 -6.43 -27.92
CA GLN A 325 -3.96 -7.78 -28.16
C GLN A 325 -4.25 -8.24 -29.57
N LEU A 326 -3.21 -8.69 -30.26
CA LEU A 326 -3.32 -9.34 -31.57
C LEU A 326 -3.09 -10.85 -31.42
N LEU A 327 -4.12 -11.64 -31.67
CA LEU A 327 -4.13 -13.08 -31.49
C LEU A 327 -4.24 -13.81 -32.84
N ARG A 328 -3.42 -14.83 -33.06
CA ARG A 328 -3.66 -15.78 -34.12
C ARG A 328 -4.39 -16.99 -33.54
N THR A 329 -5.64 -17.20 -33.94
CA THR A 329 -6.44 -18.32 -33.46
C THR A 329 -5.87 -19.68 -33.97
N PRO A 330 -6.22 -20.84 -33.36
CA PRO A 330 -5.81 -22.14 -33.84
C PRO A 330 -6.23 -22.45 -35.28
N THR A 331 -7.27 -21.78 -35.76
CA THR A 331 -7.74 -21.88 -37.18
C THR A 331 -6.95 -20.97 -38.14
N GLY A 332 -5.98 -20.19 -37.62
CA GLY A 332 -5.13 -19.29 -38.42
C GLY A 332 -5.71 -17.88 -38.64
N SER A 333 -6.93 -17.60 -38.18
CA SER A 333 -7.50 -16.23 -38.22
C SER A 333 -6.79 -15.31 -37.28
N ILE A 334 -6.70 -14.04 -37.67
CA ILE A 334 -6.19 -12.96 -36.80
C ILE A 334 -7.40 -12.36 -36.06
N ARG A 335 -7.25 -12.16 -34.74
CA ARG A 335 -8.18 -11.43 -33.89
C ARG A 335 -7.43 -10.25 -33.31
N ASP A 336 -7.90 -9.06 -33.57
CA ASP A 336 -7.51 -7.81 -32.94
C ASP A 336 -8.50 -7.52 -31.83
N ARG A 337 -8.01 -7.43 -30.57
CA ARG A 337 -8.84 -7.23 -29.38
C ARG A 337 -8.35 -6.06 -28.58
N ILE A 338 -9.28 -5.20 -28.24
CA ILE A 338 -9.09 -4.08 -27.34
C ILE A 338 -10.02 -4.30 -26.13
N ASN A 339 -9.46 -4.20 -24.93
CA ASN A 339 -10.19 -4.18 -23.68
C ASN A 339 -9.87 -2.86 -22.96
N ASP A 340 -10.90 -2.13 -22.55
CA ASP A 340 -10.80 -0.98 -21.66
C ASP A 340 -11.49 -1.34 -20.33
N ILE A 341 -10.70 -1.46 -19.28
CA ILE A 341 -11.17 -1.88 -17.96
C ILE A 341 -11.06 -0.65 -17.06
N SER A 342 -12.16 -0.27 -16.45
CA SER A 342 -12.21 0.88 -15.54
C SER A 342 -12.78 0.51 -14.17
N TYR A 343 -12.28 1.18 -13.14
CA TYR A 343 -12.78 1.11 -11.77
C TYR A 343 -12.73 2.49 -11.14
N VAL A 344 -13.86 2.92 -10.58
CA VAL A 344 -14.00 4.25 -9.96
C VAL A 344 -14.60 4.12 -8.58
N THR A 345 -14.02 4.84 -7.63
CA THR A 345 -14.54 4.98 -6.27
C THR A 345 -14.63 6.46 -5.91
N GLU A 346 -15.82 6.94 -5.59
CA GLU A 346 -16.06 8.25 -5.00
C GLU A 346 -16.47 8.11 -3.54
N ARG A 347 -15.69 8.70 -2.61
CA ARG A 347 -15.88 8.54 -1.18
C ARG A 347 -15.97 9.88 -0.48
N GLY A 348 -17.06 10.12 0.24
CA GLY A 348 -17.21 11.23 1.18
C GLY A 348 -17.23 10.71 2.61
N GLY A 349 -16.51 11.37 3.53
CA GLY A 349 -16.43 10.89 4.90
C GLY A 349 -16.26 11.96 5.96
N LEU A 350 -16.49 11.53 7.19
CA LEU A 350 -16.38 12.30 8.41
C LEU A 350 -15.70 11.47 9.49
N ASN A 351 -14.58 11.98 10.00
CA ASN A 351 -13.86 11.42 11.15
C ASN A 351 -13.99 12.40 12.32
N LEU A 352 -14.48 11.94 13.45
CA LEU A 352 -14.58 12.73 14.68
C LEU A 352 -13.75 12.05 15.77
N SER A 353 -13.02 12.84 16.57
CA SER A 353 -12.36 12.32 17.76
C SER A 353 -12.50 13.30 18.92
N ALA A 354 -12.56 12.75 20.13
CA ALA A 354 -12.56 13.50 21.37
C ALA A 354 -11.61 12.80 22.35
N PHE A 355 -10.79 13.60 23.05
CA PHE A 355 -9.77 13.14 23.99
C PHE A 355 -10.04 13.73 25.36
N LYS A 356 -10.02 12.88 26.38
CA LYS A 356 -10.21 13.28 27.76
C LYS A 356 -9.16 12.67 28.66
N GLU A 357 -8.45 13.50 29.39
CA GLU A 357 -7.53 13.07 30.45
C GLU A 357 -8.20 13.27 31.81
N VAL A 358 -8.30 12.21 32.61
CA VAL A 358 -8.88 12.20 33.94
C VAL A 358 -8.07 11.31 34.85
N GLU A 359 -7.36 11.87 35.80
CA GLU A 359 -6.51 11.15 36.75
C GLU A 359 -5.49 10.23 36.03
N ASN A 360 -5.72 8.92 36.13
CA ASN A 360 -4.89 7.89 35.51
C ASN A 360 -5.47 7.34 34.21
N HIS A 361 -6.48 7.95 33.64
CA HIS A 361 -7.15 7.54 32.40
C HIS A 361 -6.93 8.56 31.28
N VAL A 362 -6.63 8.05 30.06
CA VAL A 362 -6.66 8.84 28.83
C VAL A 362 -7.70 8.20 27.89
N LEU A 363 -8.88 8.80 27.87
CA LEU A 363 -10.00 8.32 27.05
C LEU A 363 -9.94 8.93 25.64
N THR A 364 -10.07 8.08 24.64
CA THR A 364 -10.22 8.47 23.24
C THR A 364 -11.52 7.91 22.70
N TYR A 365 -12.37 8.80 22.22
CA TYR A 365 -13.61 8.46 21.50
C TYR A 365 -13.39 8.78 20.03
N ARG A 366 -13.74 7.85 19.15
CA ARG A 366 -13.62 8.07 17.70
C ARG A 366 -14.87 7.58 16.99
N TYR A 367 -15.32 8.38 16.04
CA TYR A 367 -16.31 8.00 15.05
C TYR A 367 -15.71 8.18 13.65
N LEU A 368 -15.81 7.15 12.83
CA LEU A 368 -15.47 7.16 11.42
C LEU A 368 -16.74 6.82 10.64
N GLY A 369 -17.11 7.65 9.69
CA GLY A 369 -18.27 7.41 8.84
C GLY A 369 -17.98 7.80 7.42
N ALA A 370 -18.32 6.94 6.46
CA ALA A 370 -18.13 7.21 5.05
C ALA A 370 -19.27 6.63 4.19
N ARG A 371 -19.49 7.29 3.06
CA ARG A 371 -20.31 6.82 1.96
C ARG A 371 -19.47 6.78 0.71
N SER A 372 -19.46 5.63 0.04
CA SER A 372 -18.74 5.45 -1.23
C SER A 372 -19.70 5.03 -2.33
N GLU A 373 -19.47 5.56 -3.53
CA GLU A 373 -20.03 5.05 -4.77
C GLU A 373 -18.94 4.31 -5.51
N VAL A 374 -19.22 3.05 -5.87
CA VAL A 374 -18.24 2.15 -6.51
C VAL A 374 -18.82 1.68 -7.83
N SER A 375 -18.05 1.79 -8.90
CA SER A 375 -18.44 1.32 -10.21
C SER A 375 -17.23 0.78 -10.97
N GLY A 376 -17.47 -0.15 -11.89
CA GLY A 376 -16.42 -0.72 -12.73
C GLY A 376 -17.01 -1.48 -13.89
N GLY A 377 -16.23 -1.65 -14.94
CA GLY A 377 -16.67 -2.34 -16.13
C GLY A 377 -15.52 -2.65 -17.09
N LEU A 378 -15.85 -3.44 -18.10
CA LEU A 378 -15.01 -3.78 -19.23
C LEU A 378 -15.73 -3.37 -20.50
N GLU A 379 -15.10 -2.55 -21.32
CA GLU A 379 -15.49 -2.31 -22.70
C GLU A 379 -14.57 -3.12 -23.61
N ARG A 380 -15.16 -3.87 -24.55
CA ARG A 380 -14.40 -4.69 -25.50
C ARG A 380 -14.75 -4.39 -26.93
N GLN A 381 -13.71 -4.35 -27.75
CA GLN A 381 -13.83 -4.31 -29.19
C GLN A 381 -13.01 -5.45 -29.82
N ASP A 382 -13.63 -6.28 -30.65
CA ASP A 382 -12.97 -7.35 -31.42
C ASP A 382 -13.01 -6.98 -32.91
N ASN A 383 -11.84 -6.92 -33.60
CA ASN A 383 -11.68 -6.69 -35.04
C ASN A 383 -12.40 -5.43 -35.56
N GLY A 384 -12.39 -4.34 -34.78
CA GLY A 384 -13.07 -3.09 -35.13
C GLY A 384 -14.61 -3.17 -35.15
N ALA A 385 -15.20 -4.24 -34.58
CA ALA A 385 -16.65 -4.35 -34.38
C ALA A 385 -17.13 -3.26 -33.40
N PRO A 386 -18.44 -2.98 -33.29
CA PRO A 386 -18.95 -2.09 -32.27
C PRO A 386 -18.52 -2.55 -30.87
N VAL A 387 -18.19 -1.56 -30.01
CA VAL A 387 -17.80 -1.81 -28.62
C VAL A 387 -18.92 -2.53 -27.88
N THR A 388 -18.56 -3.58 -27.16
CA THR A 388 -19.47 -4.30 -26.27
C THR A 388 -19.12 -3.93 -24.84
N ASN A 389 -20.09 -3.42 -24.10
CA ASN A 389 -19.93 -3.08 -22.68
C ASN A 389 -20.25 -4.30 -21.83
N TYR A 390 -19.35 -4.65 -20.93
CA TYR A 390 -19.48 -5.73 -19.95
C TYR A 390 -19.41 -5.14 -18.53
N PRO A 391 -20.54 -4.79 -17.91
CA PRO A 391 -20.57 -4.30 -16.54
C PRO A 391 -20.23 -5.44 -15.56
N ASN A 392 -18.96 -5.66 -15.33
CA ASN A 392 -18.47 -6.75 -14.47
C ASN A 392 -18.82 -6.55 -12.99
N LEU A 393 -19.19 -5.35 -12.61
CA LEU A 393 -19.58 -4.98 -11.26
C LEU A 393 -20.92 -4.22 -11.29
N ALA A 394 -21.87 -4.63 -10.47
CA ALA A 394 -23.04 -3.82 -10.24
C ALA A 394 -22.62 -2.51 -9.55
N PRO A 395 -22.95 -1.32 -10.12
CA PRO A 395 -22.70 -0.07 -9.43
C PRO A 395 -23.25 -0.14 -8.01
N SER A 396 -22.45 0.20 -7.03
CA SER A 396 -22.78 -0.07 -5.63
C SER A 396 -22.59 1.15 -4.76
N LEU A 397 -23.55 1.36 -3.86
CA LEU A 397 -23.46 2.32 -2.78
C LEU A 397 -23.02 1.60 -1.51
N VAL A 398 -21.88 2.03 -0.95
CA VAL A 398 -21.29 1.45 0.26
C VAL A 398 -21.38 2.45 1.41
N TRP A 399 -21.86 2.01 2.57
CA TRP A 399 -21.83 2.76 3.82
C TRP A 399 -20.95 2.03 4.82
N ASP A 400 -20.06 2.78 5.46
CA ASP A 400 -19.11 2.27 6.44
C ASP A 400 -19.11 3.19 7.66
N HIS A 401 -19.38 2.64 8.83
CA HIS A 401 -19.43 3.38 10.10
C HIS A 401 -18.69 2.60 11.18
N SER A 402 -17.86 3.29 11.94
CA SER A 402 -17.18 2.73 13.11
C SER A 402 -17.24 3.71 14.28
N LEU A 403 -17.57 3.21 15.44
CA LEU A 403 -17.51 3.93 16.71
C LEU A 403 -16.60 3.18 17.65
N SER A 404 -15.56 3.84 18.16
CA SER A 404 -14.60 3.20 19.07
C SER A 404 -14.35 4.05 20.32
N ILE A 405 -14.08 3.35 21.41
CA ILE A 405 -13.59 3.89 22.66
C ILE A 405 -12.30 3.17 23.04
N THR A 406 -11.31 3.94 23.43
CA THR A 406 -10.03 3.45 23.95
C THR A 406 -9.75 4.15 25.25
N ASP A 407 -9.31 3.42 26.27
CA ASP A 407 -8.93 3.95 27.57
C ASP A 407 -7.49 3.52 27.89
N GLU A 408 -6.55 4.44 27.93
CA GLU A 408 -5.21 4.16 28.44
C GLU A 408 -5.22 4.39 29.95
N ILE A 409 -5.08 3.30 30.72
CA ILE A 409 -5.19 3.29 32.18
C ILE A 409 -3.81 3.07 32.78
N LYS A 410 -3.30 4.02 33.53
CA LYS A 410 -2.13 3.81 34.38
C LYS A 410 -2.56 3.09 35.67
N LEU A 411 -2.35 1.76 35.69
CA LEU A 411 -2.68 0.92 36.83
C LEU A 411 -1.72 1.12 38.00
N SER A 412 -0.44 1.39 37.69
CA SER A 412 0.63 1.73 38.63
C SER A 412 1.72 2.52 37.89
N GLU A 413 2.83 2.82 38.57
CA GLU A 413 4.01 3.42 37.91
C GLU A 413 4.61 2.49 36.83
N GLU A 414 4.48 1.19 37.00
CA GLU A 414 5.06 0.16 36.13
C GLU A 414 4.07 -0.40 35.11
N TRP A 415 2.77 -0.36 35.39
CA TRP A 415 1.74 -1.03 34.58
C TRP A 415 0.80 -0.05 33.89
N THR A 416 0.67 -0.21 32.57
CA THR A 416 -0.37 0.46 31.77
C THR A 416 -1.20 -0.59 31.06
N ALA A 417 -2.53 -0.44 31.11
CA ALA A 417 -3.49 -1.25 30.36
C ALA A 417 -4.24 -0.36 29.40
N THR A 418 -4.45 -0.82 28.17
CA THR A 418 -5.23 -0.07 27.17
C THR A 418 -6.28 -1.01 26.56
N PRO A 419 -7.45 -1.17 27.22
CA PRO A 419 -8.61 -1.77 26.59
C PRO A 419 -9.17 -0.85 25.51
N ALA A 420 -9.66 -1.45 24.42
CA ALA A 420 -10.45 -0.74 23.42
C ALA A 420 -11.62 -1.61 22.95
N LEU A 421 -12.68 -0.95 22.57
CA LEU A 421 -13.87 -1.57 22.01
C LEU A 421 -14.31 -0.75 20.79
N SER A 422 -14.55 -1.42 19.68
CA SER A 422 -15.08 -0.81 18.48
C SER A 422 -16.37 -1.52 18.06
N PHE A 423 -17.35 -0.74 17.65
CA PHE A 423 -18.54 -1.20 16.95
C PHE A 423 -18.50 -0.68 15.52
N SER A 424 -18.72 -1.54 14.55
CA SER A 424 -18.79 -1.17 13.14
C SER A 424 -20.09 -1.64 12.51
N SER A 425 -20.55 -0.89 11.52
CA SER A 425 -21.72 -1.21 10.69
C SER A 425 -21.34 -0.93 9.24
N TYR A 426 -21.56 -1.91 8.38
CA TYR A 426 -21.21 -1.89 6.97
C TYR A 426 -22.39 -2.32 6.13
N SER A 427 -22.64 -1.62 5.02
CA SER A 427 -23.69 -2.02 4.10
C SER A 427 -23.30 -1.75 2.65
N VAL A 428 -23.72 -2.67 1.76
CA VAL A 428 -23.57 -2.55 0.31
C VAL A 428 -24.94 -2.62 -0.34
N ARG A 429 -25.20 -1.67 -1.24
CA ARG A 429 -26.46 -1.56 -1.99
C ARG A 429 -26.15 -1.54 -3.48
N PRO A 430 -26.07 -2.72 -4.13
CA PRO A 430 -25.83 -2.80 -5.55
C PRO A 430 -27.07 -2.40 -6.36
N GLU A 431 -26.83 -1.67 -7.45
CA GLU A 431 -27.86 -1.32 -8.41
C GLU A 431 -27.87 -2.33 -9.57
N ASN A 432 -28.96 -3.07 -9.70
CA ASN A 432 -29.14 -4.02 -10.78
C ASN A 432 -29.58 -3.29 -12.06
N THR A 433 -28.66 -2.58 -12.70
CA THR A 433 -28.91 -1.86 -13.96
C THR A 433 -29.31 -2.82 -15.08
N ALA A 434 -29.95 -2.31 -16.13
CA ALA A 434 -30.34 -3.15 -17.28
C ALA A 434 -29.13 -3.82 -17.94
N ASP A 435 -28.00 -3.11 -18.03
CA ASP A 435 -26.75 -3.60 -18.62
C ASP A 435 -26.13 -4.71 -17.75
N PHE A 436 -26.11 -4.54 -16.43
CA PHE A 436 -25.64 -5.57 -15.51
C PHE A 436 -26.50 -6.81 -15.58
N LEU A 437 -27.85 -6.67 -15.57
CA LEU A 437 -28.77 -7.79 -15.66
C LEU A 437 -28.68 -8.51 -17.02
N ALA A 438 -28.35 -7.83 -18.10
CA ALA A 438 -28.11 -8.45 -19.39
C ALA A 438 -26.88 -9.38 -19.34
N GLN A 439 -25.80 -8.98 -18.65
CA GLN A 439 -24.59 -9.75 -18.48
C GLN A 439 -24.78 -10.96 -17.55
N THR A 440 -25.62 -10.83 -16.52
CA THR A 440 -25.94 -11.89 -15.57
C THR A 440 -27.06 -12.81 -16.04
N SER A 441 -27.59 -12.60 -17.25
CA SER A 441 -28.58 -13.49 -17.87
C SER A 441 -27.94 -14.75 -18.39
N VAL A 442 -28.20 -15.86 -17.71
CA VAL A 442 -27.77 -17.21 -18.14
C VAL A 442 -28.89 -17.84 -18.90
N PRO A 443 -28.69 -18.26 -20.17
CA PRO A 443 -29.72 -18.93 -20.95
C PRO A 443 -30.04 -20.30 -20.33
N ILE A 444 -31.31 -20.71 -20.31
CA ILE A 444 -31.77 -22.00 -19.85
C ILE A 444 -32.17 -22.81 -21.07
N PHE A 445 -31.54 -23.97 -21.25
CA PHE A 445 -31.86 -24.91 -22.34
C PHE A 445 -32.64 -26.14 -21.82
N ASP A 446 -33.52 -26.70 -22.63
CA ASP A 446 -34.18 -27.95 -22.33
C ASP A 446 -33.26 -29.17 -22.62
N GLU A 447 -33.71 -30.37 -22.31
CA GLU A 447 -32.99 -31.63 -22.58
C GLU A 447 -32.67 -31.89 -24.06
N PHE A 448 -33.26 -31.11 -24.95
CA PHE A 448 -33.03 -31.15 -26.40
C PHE A 448 -32.13 -30.00 -26.88
N GLY A 449 -31.54 -29.22 -25.98
CA GLY A 449 -30.69 -28.07 -26.29
C GLY A 449 -31.43 -26.88 -26.88
N ARG A 450 -32.76 -26.76 -26.64
CA ARG A 450 -33.54 -25.58 -27.05
C ARG A 450 -33.61 -24.56 -25.94
N LEU A 451 -33.38 -23.28 -26.28
CA LEU A 451 -33.52 -22.17 -25.34
C LEU A 451 -34.97 -22.08 -24.84
N VAL A 452 -35.19 -22.34 -23.55
CA VAL A 452 -36.52 -22.32 -22.93
C VAL A 452 -36.73 -21.12 -21.99
N GLY A 453 -35.64 -20.37 -21.70
CA GLY A 453 -35.72 -19.17 -20.84
C GLY A 453 -34.36 -18.58 -20.56
N GLN A 454 -34.36 -17.58 -19.70
CA GLN A 454 -33.13 -16.98 -19.13
C GLN A 454 -33.32 -16.84 -17.64
N ARG A 455 -32.28 -17.21 -16.88
CA ARG A 455 -32.18 -16.92 -15.43
C ARG A 455 -31.34 -15.69 -15.24
N GLN A 456 -31.89 -14.64 -14.68
CA GLN A 456 -31.14 -13.47 -14.25
C GLN A 456 -30.61 -13.70 -12.85
N VAL A 457 -29.30 -13.54 -12.69
CA VAL A 457 -28.66 -13.45 -11.38
C VAL A 457 -28.58 -11.98 -10.98
N ARG A 458 -29.05 -11.68 -9.78
CA ARG A 458 -29.09 -10.31 -9.26
C ARG A 458 -28.08 -10.17 -8.13
N ALA A 459 -27.36 -9.06 -8.10
CA ALA A 459 -26.67 -8.64 -6.92
C ALA A 459 -27.70 -8.22 -5.85
N VAL A 460 -27.44 -8.59 -4.60
CA VAL A 460 -28.35 -8.35 -3.47
C VAL A 460 -27.68 -7.44 -2.43
N ASN A 461 -28.52 -6.81 -1.59
CA ASN A 461 -28.04 -5.99 -0.50
C ASN A 461 -27.27 -6.83 0.53
N TYR A 462 -26.23 -6.24 1.07
CA TYR A 462 -25.44 -6.83 2.15
C TYR A 462 -25.43 -5.88 3.34
N ASP A 463 -25.62 -6.41 4.53
CA ASP A 463 -25.54 -5.68 5.81
C ASP A 463 -24.78 -6.52 6.81
N ASN A 464 -23.81 -5.91 7.48
CA ASN A 464 -23.09 -6.53 8.56
C ASN A 464 -22.80 -5.54 9.69
N SER A 465 -22.71 -6.05 10.92
CA SER A 465 -22.22 -5.28 12.06
C SER A 465 -21.33 -6.16 12.93
N SER A 466 -20.28 -5.56 13.50
CA SER A 466 -19.29 -6.29 14.28
C SER A 466 -18.87 -5.50 15.51
N ILE A 467 -18.47 -6.25 16.54
CA ILE A 467 -17.82 -5.70 17.73
C ILE A 467 -16.39 -6.23 17.77
N SER A 468 -15.43 -5.32 17.88
CA SER A 468 -13.99 -5.64 17.88
C SER A 468 -13.36 -5.19 19.20
N PRO A 469 -13.16 -6.10 20.17
CA PRO A 469 -12.39 -5.82 21.37
C PRO A 469 -10.90 -5.89 21.12
N SER A 470 -10.14 -5.09 21.86
CA SER A 470 -8.69 -5.24 21.97
C SER A 470 -8.22 -4.91 23.39
N LEU A 471 -7.09 -5.48 23.77
CA LEU A 471 -6.41 -5.19 25.01
C LEU A 471 -4.92 -5.13 24.75
N HIS A 472 -4.29 -4.04 25.19
CA HIS A 472 -2.83 -3.94 25.23
C HIS A 472 -2.37 -3.71 26.66
N LEU A 473 -1.33 -4.42 27.06
CA LEU A 473 -0.71 -4.34 28.38
C LEU A 473 0.76 -3.96 28.22
N GLU A 474 1.21 -3.04 29.04
CA GLU A 474 2.62 -2.67 29.19
C GLU A 474 3.06 -2.86 30.62
N TYR A 475 4.27 -3.42 30.78
CA TYR A 475 4.94 -3.53 32.05
C TYR A 475 6.35 -2.95 31.93
N GLN A 476 6.60 -1.84 32.59
CA GLN A 476 7.87 -1.09 32.57
C GLN A 476 8.48 -1.07 33.98
N PRO A 477 9.22 -2.12 34.40
CA PRO A 477 9.79 -2.21 35.74
C PRO A 477 10.93 -1.19 35.98
N CYS A 478 11.53 -0.68 34.92
CA CYS A 478 12.55 0.36 34.95
C CYS A 478 12.53 1.14 33.64
N GLU A 479 13.23 2.28 33.57
CA GLU A 479 13.28 3.14 32.37
C GLU A 479 13.83 2.42 31.15
N GLU A 480 14.70 1.44 31.35
CA GLU A 480 15.38 0.73 30.26
C GLU A 480 14.58 -0.44 29.69
N LEU A 481 13.55 -0.91 30.36
CA LEU A 481 12.92 -2.19 30.00
C LEU A 481 11.40 -2.08 29.94
N LEU A 482 10.84 -2.34 28.76
CA LEU A 482 9.41 -2.37 28.50
C LEU A 482 8.99 -3.74 27.97
N TYR A 483 8.14 -4.46 28.67
CA TYR A 483 7.41 -5.61 28.17
C TYR A 483 6.04 -5.17 27.67
N PHE A 484 5.59 -5.74 26.56
CA PHE A 484 4.25 -5.50 26.07
C PHE A 484 3.57 -6.80 25.63
N GLY A 485 2.27 -6.80 25.73
CA GLY A 485 1.43 -7.87 25.22
C GLY A 485 0.13 -7.32 24.67
N SER A 486 -0.34 -7.84 23.55
CA SER A 486 -1.58 -7.40 22.95
C SER A 486 -2.45 -8.56 22.46
N TYR A 487 -3.74 -8.36 22.55
CA TYR A 487 -4.76 -9.12 21.87
C TYR A 487 -5.65 -8.16 21.09
N THR A 488 -5.94 -8.49 19.83
CA THR A 488 -6.85 -7.71 18.99
C THR A 488 -7.73 -8.66 18.18
N PHE A 489 -9.02 -8.38 18.18
CA PHE A 489 -9.96 -8.96 17.24
C PHE A 489 -10.20 -7.96 16.11
N GLY A 490 -9.84 -8.38 14.90
CA GLY A 490 -10.09 -7.65 13.66
C GLY A 490 -11.18 -8.32 12.83
N HIS A 491 -11.84 -7.56 11.96
CA HIS A 491 -12.76 -8.09 10.97
C HIS A 491 -12.66 -7.26 9.69
N ARG A 492 -12.93 -7.89 8.53
CA ARG A 492 -13.01 -7.24 7.23
C ARG A 492 -14.31 -7.67 6.53
N ASN A 493 -15.09 -6.70 6.12
CA ASN A 493 -16.26 -6.97 5.31
C ASN A 493 -15.88 -7.25 3.86
N PRO A 494 -16.66 -8.07 3.12
CA PRO A 494 -16.49 -8.23 1.69
C PRO A 494 -16.63 -6.89 0.95
N THR A 495 -15.78 -6.68 -0.05
CA THR A 495 -15.87 -5.50 -0.94
C THR A 495 -17.10 -5.59 -1.85
N ALA A 496 -17.47 -4.47 -2.49
CA ALA A 496 -18.56 -4.47 -3.47
C ALA A 496 -18.29 -5.45 -4.63
N GLU A 497 -17.02 -5.59 -5.06
CA GLU A 497 -16.63 -6.55 -6.09
C GLU A 497 -16.80 -8.01 -5.64
N GLU A 498 -16.34 -8.33 -4.44
CA GLU A 498 -16.45 -9.69 -3.89
C GLU A 498 -17.92 -10.14 -3.75
N LEU A 499 -18.82 -9.20 -3.44
CA LEU A 499 -20.25 -9.43 -3.29
C LEU A 499 -21.03 -9.45 -4.62
N ALA A 500 -20.70 -8.54 -5.53
CA ALA A 500 -21.53 -8.20 -6.69
C ALA A 500 -20.82 -8.33 -8.04
N GLY A 501 -19.59 -8.85 -8.03
CA GLY A 501 -18.80 -9.08 -9.25
C GLY A 501 -19.37 -10.21 -10.09
N VAL A 502 -19.41 -10.02 -11.42
CA VAL A 502 -19.84 -11.03 -12.41
C VAL A 502 -18.81 -11.13 -13.50
N PHE A 503 -18.56 -12.36 -13.94
CA PHE A 503 -17.65 -12.58 -15.04
C PHE A 503 -17.99 -13.85 -15.84
N VAL A 504 -18.10 -13.73 -17.15
CA VAL A 504 -18.22 -14.87 -18.08
C VAL A 504 -16.86 -15.10 -18.71
N HIS A 505 -16.27 -16.26 -18.45
CA HIS A 505 -14.98 -16.60 -19.02
C HIS A 505 -15.05 -16.72 -20.55
N PRO A 506 -14.09 -16.20 -21.30
CA PRO A 506 -14.17 -16.03 -22.75
C PRO A 506 -14.22 -17.32 -23.56
N ASN A 507 -13.69 -18.37 -22.97
CA ASN A 507 -13.78 -19.73 -23.55
C ASN A 507 -15.13 -20.36 -23.30
N ASN A 508 -16.07 -19.65 -22.65
CA ASN A 508 -17.41 -20.14 -22.29
C ASN A 508 -17.36 -21.48 -21.54
N VAL A 509 -16.40 -21.70 -20.66
CA VAL A 509 -16.32 -22.90 -19.80
C VAL A 509 -16.83 -22.63 -18.40
N SER A 510 -16.76 -21.35 -17.91
CA SER A 510 -17.19 -20.98 -16.57
C SER A 510 -17.78 -19.58 -16.50
N ILE A 511 -18.53 -19.33 -15.45
CA ILE A 511 -19.11 -18.03 -15.09
C ILE A 511 -18.90 -17.76 -13.60
N SER A 512 -18.34 -16.60 -13.25
CA SER A 512 -18.30 -16.14 -11.86
C SER A 512 -19.57 -15.35 -11.56
N LEU A 513 -20.24 -15.70 -10.46
CA LEU A 513 -21.52 -15.12 -10.05
C LEU A 513 -21.41 -14.44 -8.67
N PRO A 514 -22.26 -13.43 -8.37
CA PRO A 514 -22.36 -12.84 -7.04
C PRO A 514 -22.63 -13.89 -5.95
N ASN A 515 -22.05 -13.69 -4.78
CA ASN A 515 -22.37 -14.47 -3.59
C ASN A 515 -22.89 -13.54 -2.47
N PRO A 516 -24.20 -13.54 -2.20
CA PRO A 516 -24.79 -12.72 -1.13
C PRO A 516 -24.56 -13.29 0.28
N ASP A 517 -24.15 -14.56 0.38
CA ASP A 517 -24.03 -15.30 1.63
C ASP A 517 -22.62 -15.19 2.25
N LEU A 518 -21.78 -14.28 1.72
CA LEU A 518 -20.44 -14.07 2.24
C LEU A 518 -20.49 -13.53 3.67
N GLU A 519 -19.68 -14.11 4.53
CA GLU A 519 -19.43 -13.63 5.88
C GLU A 519 -18.17 -12.74 5.90
N ALA A 520 -18.09 -11.86 6.90
CA ALA A 520 -16.88 -11.07 7.12
C ALA A 520 -15.71 -11.98 7.52
N GLU A 521 -14.53 -11.69 6.98
CA GLU A 521 -13.29 -12.29 7.46
C GLU A 521 -12.99 -11.79 8.87
N ASN A 522 -12.34 -12.61 9.68
CA ASN A 522 -11.95 -12.24 11.04
C ASN A 522 -10.51 -12.66 11.36
N ALA A 523 -9.92 -11.97 12.33
CA ALA A 523 -8.57 -12.24 12.82
C ALA A 523 -8.53 -12.15 14.33
N HIS A 524 -7.95 -13.17 14.98
CA HIS A 524 -7.50 -13.13 16.36
C HIS A 524 -5.99 -12.96 16.36
N SER A 525 -5.51 -11.79 16.74
CA SER A 525 -4.10 -11.43 16.75
C SER A 525 -3.58 -11.34 18.17
N PHE A 526 -2.50 -12.07 18.45
CA PHE A 526 -1.77 -12.06 19.70
C PHE A 526 -0.33 -11.65 19.46
N GLU A 527 0.20 -10.76 20.28
CA GLU A 527 1.59 -10.36 20.22
C GLU A 527 2.14 -10.20 21.63
N LEU A 528 3.38 -10.64 21.81
CA LEU A 528 4.18 -10.43 23.01
C LEU A 528 5.53 -9.89 22.60
N GLY A 529 6.04 -8.92 23.33
CA GLY A 529 7.34 -8.35 23.01
C GLY A 529 8.01 -7.66 24.19
N LEU A 530 9.21 -7.25 23.89
CA LEU A 530 10.11 -6.62 24.84
C LEU A 530 10.91 -5.56 24.08
N THR A 531 10.99 -4.36 24.64
CA THR A 531 11.92 -3.31 24.21
C THR A 531 12.90 -3.02 25.34
N HIS A 532 14.19 -3.11 25.02
CA HIS A 532 15.28 -2.77 25.94
C HIS A 532 16.02 -1.55 25.40
N VAL A 533 16.05 -0.48 26.17
CA VAL A 533 16.69 0.79 25.86
C VAL A 533 17.81 1.03 26.84
N GLN A 534 19.01 1.20 26.35
CA GLN A 534 20.18 1.65 27.13
C GLN A 534 20.71 2.94 26.48
N GLU A 535 21.67 3.59 27.15
CA GLU A 535 22.27 4.85 26.67
C GLU A 535 22.69 4.82 25.19
N LYS A 536 23.17 3.66 24.72
CA LYS A 536 23.71 3.49 23.36
C LYS A 536 22.97 2.46 22.53
N THR A 537 22.03 1.72 23.11
CA THR A 537 21.42 0.55 22.44
C THR A 537 19.92 0.58 22.60
N MET A 538 19.21 0.29 21.52
CA MET A 538 17.77 -0.01 21.56
C MET A 538 17.53 -1.33 20.86
N THR A 539 16.86 -2.27 21.54
CA THR A 539 16.52 -3.58 20.99
C THR A 539 15.07 -3.88 21.26
N THR A 540 14.35 -4.26 20.22
CA THR A 540 12.96 -4.74 20.33
C THR A 540 12.89 -6.16 19.75
N VAL A 541 12.28 -7.06 20.51
CA VAL A 541 11.94 -8.43 20.09
C VAL A 541 10.45 -8.60 20.25
N SER A 542 9.79 -9.17 19.25
CA SER A 542 8.39 -9.55 19.36
C SER A 542 8.14 -10.93 18.77
N ALA A 543 7.16 -11.63 19.33
CA ALA A 543 6.60 -12.86 18.81
C ALA A 543 5.10 -12.68 18.64
N TYR A 544 4.55 -13.19 17.55
CA TYR A 544 3.14 -13.05 17.25
C TYR A 544 2.53 -14.37 16.80
N TYR A 545 1.21 -14.49 17.03
CA TYR A 545 0.36 -15.55 16.53
C TYR A 545 -0.96 -14.97 16.09
N ASN A 546 -1.30 -15.16 14.81
CA ASN A 546 -2.53 -14.68 14.20
C ASN A 546 -3.33 -15.89 13.68
N ARG A 547 -4.61 -15.95 14.06
CA ARG A 547 -5.56 -16.91 13.51
C ARG A 547 -6.62 -16.17 12.72
N TYR A 548 -6.75 -16.54 11.46
CA TYR A 548 -7.70 -15.97 10.52
C TYR A 548 -8.82 -16.96 10.25
N GLY A 549 -10.06 -16.46 10.21
CA GLY A 549 -11.23 -17.22 9.86
C GLY A 549 -11.99 -16.62 8.70
N ASN A 550 -12.71 -17.46 7.97
CA ASN A 550 -13.58 -17.06 6.88
C ASN A 550 -12.87 -16.31 5.75
N PHE A 551 -11.62 -16.65 5.42
CA PHE A 551 -10.90 -16.01 4.32
C PHE A 551 -11.69 -16.13 3.02
N LEU A 552 -11.87 -14.97 2.36
CA LEU A 552 -12.52 -14.87 1.06
C LEU A 552 -11.55 -15.31 -0.02
N GLU A 553 -11.98 -16.28 -0.79
CA GLU A 553 -11.27 -16.76 -1.99
C GLU A 553 -12.17 -16.58 -3.21
N GLY A 554 -11.62 -15.95 -4.24
CA GLY A 554 -12.32 -15.73 -5.50
C GLY A 554 -12.25 -16.93 -6.42
N ASN A 555 -13.24 -17.05 -7.31
CA ASN A 555 -13.28 -18.09 -8.36
C ASN A 555 -13.27 -19.53 -7.83
N VAL A 556 -13.89 -19.78 -6.68
CA VAL A 556 -14.05 -21.14 -6.13
C VAL A 556 -15.12 -21.88 -6.92
N PRO A 557 -14.83 -23.08 -7.47
CA PRO A 557 -15.81 -23.90 -8.13
C PRO A 557 -16.93 -24.35 -7.16
N THR A 558 -18.18 -24.07 -7.50
CA THR A 558 -19.33 -24.46 -6.67
C THR A 558 -19.82 -25.89 -6.95
N GLY A 559 -19.34 -26.52 -8.01
CA GLY A 559 -19.87 -27.78 -8.53
C GLY A 559 -21.21 -27.62 -9.26
N GLU A 560 -21.79 -26.41 -9.30
CA GLU A 560 -22.97 -26.11 -10.11
C GLU A 560 -22.55 -25.90 -11.56
N VAL A 561 -23.34 -26.41 -12.50
CA VAL A 561 -23.16 -26.15 -13.92
C VAL A 561 -24.44 -25.55 -14.47
N ILE A 562 -24.34 -24.36 -15.06
CA ILE A 562 -25.46 -23.68 -15.70
C ILE A 562 -25.16 -23.59 -17.19
N ASP A 563 -25.98 -24.25 -18.00
CA ASP A 563 -25.86 -24.30 -19.47
C ASP A 563 -24.50 -24.71 -20.01
N GLY A 564 -23.86 -25.66 -19.31
CA GLY A 564 -22.52 -26.14 -19.66
C GLY A 564 -21.39 -25.28 -19.15
N LEU A 565 -21.70 -24.17 -18.44
CA LEU A 565 -20.73 -23.32 -17.77
C LEU A 565 -20.58 -23.74 -16.31
N GLU A 566 -19.36 -23.98 -15.87
CA GLU A 566 -19.07 -24.17 -14.46
C GLU A 566 -19.28 -22.86 -13.69
N VAL A 567 -20.02 -22.93 -12.58
CA VAL A 567 -20.27 -21.76 -11.75
C VAL A 567 -19.16 -21.60 -10.74
N LEU A 568 -18.50 -20.45 -10.78
CA LEU A 568 -17.51 -19.99 -9.79
C LEU A 568 -18.12 -18.91 -8.91
N ARG A 569 -17.69 -18.83 -7.65
CA ARG A 569 -18.07 -17.74 -6.73
C ARG A 569 -16.89 -17.33 -5.87
N THR A 570 -17.02 -16.16 -5.24
CA THR A 570 -16.23 -15.86 -4.04
C THR A 570 -16.86 -16.64 -2.89
N GLU A 571 -16.06 -17.35 -2.11
CA GLU A 571 -16.50 -18.16 -0.98
C GLU A 571 -15.65 -17.85 0.27
N ASN A 572 -16.20 -18.06 1.45
CA ASN A 572 -15.43 -18.12 2.69
C ASN A 572 -14.76 -19.50 2.79
N ALA A 573 -13.66 -19.65 2.08
CA ALA A 573 -13.14 -20.98 1.77
C ALA A 573 -12.11 -21.50 2.77
N ARG A 574 -11.42 -20.63 3.53
CA ARG A 574 -10.24 -21.05 4.31
C ARG A 574 -10.15 -20.45 5.68
N ASN A 575 -9.55 -21.21 6.59
CA ASN A 575 -8.92 -20.69 7.80
C ASN A 575 -7.41 -20.69 7.60
N ALA A 576 -6.72 -19.76 8.27
CA ALA A 576 -5.28 -19.68 8.21
C ALA A 576 -4.69 -19.32 9.58
N GLU A 577 -3.46 -19.76 9.80
CA GLU A 577 -2.67 -19.40 10.97
C GLU A 577 -1.31 -18.90 10.51
N ILE A 578 -0.86 -17.79 11.07
CA ILE A 578 0.47 -17.22 10.80
C ILE A 578 1.11 -16.85 12.13
N TYR A 579 2.33 -17.30 12.35
CA TYR A 579 3.10 -16.96 13.53
C TYR A 579 4.55 -16.65 13.18
N GLY A 580 5.22 -15.91 14.03
CA GLY A 580 6.60 -15.51 13.74
C GLY A 580 7.27 -14.75 14.86
N ILE A 581 8.53 -14.41 14.59
CA ILE A 581 9.39 -13.65 15.49
C ILE A 581 10.05 -12.53 14.70
N GLU A 582 10.08 -11.36 15.29
CA GLU A 582 10.77 -10.18 14.76
C GLU A 582 11.77 -9.64 15.76
N LEU A 583 12.94 -9.22 15.28
CA LEU A 583 13.99 -8.57 16.04
C LEU A 583 14.42 -7.30 15.31
N LYS A 584 14.57 -6.22 16.06
CA LYS A 584 15.20 -4.98 15.60
C LYS A 584 16.14 -4.46 16.70
N SER A 585 17.39 -4.17 16.33
CA SER A 585 18.38 -3.66 17.28
C SER A 585 19.24 -2.60 16.62
N GLU A 586 19.54 -1.54 17.36
CA GLU A 586 20.48 -0.52 16.94
C GLU A 586 21.36 -0.13 18.13
N TRP A 587 22.68 -0.07 17.89
CA TRP A 587 23.67 0.51 18.76
C TRP A 587 24.18 1.82 18.14
N ARG A 588 24.26 2.87 18.93
CA ARG A 588 24.74 4.20 18.50
C ARG A 588 25.72 4.76 19.51
N GLU A 589 26.89 5.16 19.03
CA GLU A 589 27.90 5.84 19.84
C GLU A 589 28.66 6.87 19.00
N ASN A 590 28.60 8.14 19.41
CA ASN A 590 29.25 9.27 18.72
C ASN A 590 28.83 9.33 17.24
N ALA A 591 29.81 9.07 16.35
CA ALA A 591 29.64 9.08 14.90
C ALA A 591 29.23 7.72 14.30
N TYR A 592 29.22 6.67 15.09
CA TYR A 592 28.96 5.30 14.61
C TYR A 592 27.58 4.80 14.98
N ARG A 593 26.99 4.08 14.06
CA ARG A 593 25.72 3.40 14.21
C ARG A 593 25.83 1.99 13.62
N ILE A 594 25.47 0.98 14.39
CA ILE A 594 25.41 -0.41 13.94
C ILE A 594 24.03 -0.92 14.32
N GLY A 595 23.33 -1.51 13.36
CA GLY A 595 21.99 -2.02 13.63
C GLY A 595 21.64 -3.17 12.72
N GLY A 596 20.45 -3.72 12.95
CA GLY A 596 19.93 -4.78 12.13
C GLY A 596 18.49 -5.14 12.48
N SER A 597 17.91 -5.92 11.59
CA SER A 597 16.57 -6.48 11.75
C SER A 597 16.55 -7.93 11.28
N PHE A 598 15.65 -8.70 11.89
CA PHE A 598 15.39 -10.08 11.51
C PHE A 598 13.89 -10.34 11.58
N ALA A 599 13.35 -11.06 10.60
CA ALA A 599 11.99 -11.56 10.62
C ALA A 599 11.95 -13.00 10.12
N TRP A 600 11.25 -13.83 10.89
CA TRP A 600 10.87 -15.17 10.51
C TRP A 600 9.39 -15.36 10.74
N SER A 601 8.71 -15.95 9.78
CA SER A 601 7.29 -16.28 9.88
C SER A 601 7.00 -17.61 9.19
N GLU A 602 5.99 -18.28 9.69
CA GLU A 602 5.42 -19.49 9.12
C GLU A 602 3.90 -19.33 9.05
N GLY A 603 3.32 -19.78 7.96
CA GLY A 603 1.88 -19.70 7.75
C GLY A 603 1.34 -20.94 7.07
N LYS A 604 0.16 -21.37 7.51
CA LYS A 604 -0.56 -22.50 6.93
C LYS A 604 -2.05 -22.22 6.88
N SER A 605 -2.69 -22.81 5.90
CA SER A 605 -4.15 -22.90 5.78
C SER A 605 -4.61 -24.36 5.90
N ASP A 606 -5.91 -24.56 5.78
CA ASP A 606 -6.50 -25.92 5.73
C ASP A 606 -5.94 -26.76 4.56
N ASP A 607 -5.45 -26.13 3.50
CA ASP A 607 -4.92 -26.78 2.29
C ASP A 607 -3.39 -27.00 2.33
N GLY A 608 -2.67 -26.34 3.22
CA GLY A 608 -1.22 -26.45 3.32
C GLY A 608 -0.52 -25.11 3.60
N PRO A 609 0.77 -24.98 3.26
CA PRO A 609 1.54 -23.77 3.50
C PRO A 609 1.01 -22.56 2.72
N LEU A 610 1.11 -21.38 3.32
CA LEU A 610 0.69 -20.12 2.69
C LEU A 610 1.80 -19.56 1.80
N ASN A 611 1.52 -19.46 0.51
CA ASN A 611 2.44 -18.88 -0.46
C ASN A 611 2.69 -17.38 -0.26
N SER A 612 1.80 -16.67 0.42
CA SER A 612 1.97 -15.24 0.74
C SER A 612 3.00 -14.97 1.84
N VAL A 613 3.40 -16.01 2.60
CA VAL A 613 4.43 -15.85 3.65
C VAL A 613 5.81 -15.83 3.03
N GLU A 614 6.54 -14.73 3.25
CA GLU A 614 7.91 -14.54 2.79
C GLU A 614 8.90 -15.45 3.54
N PRO A 615 9.99 -15.90 2.90
CA PRO A 615 11.12 -16.52 3.60
C PRO A 615 11.70 -15.58 4.65
N TRP A 616 12.38 -16.13 5.66
CA TRP A 616 13.01 -15.28 6.67
C TRP A 616 14.10 -14.38 6.05
N LYS A 617 14.20 -13.20 6.63
CA LYS A 617 15.12 -12.15 6.16
C LYS A 617 15.87 -11.54 7.34
N ALA A 618 17.16 -11.30 7.13
CA ALA A 618 18.02 -10.58 8.06
C ALA A 618 18.71 -9.42 7.36
N VAL A 619 18.76 -8.27 8.02
CA VAL A 619 19.50 -7.09 7.58
C VAL A 619 20.45 -6.67 8.68
N VAL A 620 21.70 -6.38 8.34
CA VAL A 620 22.71 -5.80 9.26
C VAL A 620 23.33 -4.60 8.57
N TYR A 621 23.47 -3.49 9.27
CA TYR A 621 24.12 -2.31 8.72
C TYR A 621 25.09 -1.67 9.70
N ALA A 622 26.10 -1.01 9.14
CA ALA A 622 27.05 -0.18 9.86
C ALA A 622 27.14 1.19 9.17
N ALA A 623 27.00 2.25 9.94
CA ALA A 623 27.02 3.60 9.43
C ALA A 623 27.99 4.49 10.22
N TYR A 624 28.54 5.46 9.51
CA TYR A 624 29.32 6.55 10.08
C TYR A 624 28.70 7.87 9.65
N ASP A 625 28.40 8.73 10.61
CA ASP A 625 27.96 10.10 10.41
C ASP A 625 29.00 11.07 11.01
N ASP A 626 29.64 11.90 10.18
CA ASP A 626 30.60 12.92 10.66
C ASP A 626 29.95 13.76 11.78
N PRO A 627 30.64 14.02 12.92
CA PRO A 627 30.10 14.78 14.03
C PRO A 627 29.56 16.18 13.66
N ASN A 628 30.15 16.79 12.61
CA ASN A 628 29.66 18.06 12.06
C ASN A 628 28.61 17.85 10.95
N ARG A 629 28.17 16.61 10.71
CA ARG A 629 27.18 16.25 9.70
C ARG A 629 27.54 16.71 8.28
N LYS A 630 28.83 16.77 7.97
CA LYS A 630 29.28 17.15 6.63
C LYS A 630 29.18 16.02 5.63
N TRP A 631 29.37 14.80 6.10
CA TRP A 631 29.25 13.60 5.29
C TRP A 631 28.91 12.37 6.15
N GLY A 632 28.44 11.34 5.52
CA GLY A 632 28.21 10.06 6.17
C GLY A 632 28.14 8.95 5.14
N ALA A 633 28.33 7.72 5.60
CA ALA A 633 28.22 6.51 4.77
C ALA A 633 27.62 5.37 5.57
N GLU A 634 26.90 4.49 4.88
CA GLU A 634 26.30 3.29 5.45
C GLU A 634 26.55 2.10 4.52
N LEU A 635 27.03 1.00 5.10
CA LEU A 635 27.12 -0.30 4.46
C LEU A 635 26.06 -1.20 5.06
N ALA A 636 25.18 -1.77 4.22
CA ALA A 636 24.11 -2.66 4.63
C ALA A 636 24.26 -4.02 3.95
N CYS A 637 24.08 -5.09 4.73
CA CYS A 637 24.05 -6.46 4.27
C CYS A 637 22.63 -7.00 4.45
N THR A 638 22.06 -7.59 3.40
CA THR A 638 20.76 -8.25 3.45
C THR A 638 20.92 -9.71 3.08
N TYR A 639 20.41 -10.61 3.91
CA TYR A 639 20.27 -12.03 3.60
C TYR A 639 18.78 -12.37 3.53
N GLY A 640 18.34 -12.95 2.42
CA GLY A 640 17.02 -13.56 2.26
C GLY A 640 17.18 -15.07 2.12
N ALA A 641 16.39 -15.82 2.88
CA ALA A 641 16.44 -17.28 2.82
C ALA A 641 15.72 -17.81 1.56
N GLU A 642 16.00 -19.06 1.21
CA GLU A 642 15.27 -19.79 0.18
C GLU A 642 13.80 -19.99 0.57
N LYS A 643 12.93 -20.08 -0.43
CA LYS A 643 11.57 -20.63 -0.31
C LYS A 643 11.58 -22.02 -0.91
N SER A 644 11.60 -23.04 -0.05
CA SER A 644 11.74 -24.43 -0.47
C SER A 644 10.44 -25.02 -0.99
N GLU A 645 10.51 -26.12 -1.75
CA GLU A 645 9.30 -26.83 -2.26
C GLU A 645 8.34 -27.25 -1.14
N SER A 646 8.85 -27.58 0.05
CA SER A 646 8.02 -27.96 1.20
C SER A 646 7.15 -26.83 1.74
N ASP A 647 7.53 -25.58 1.46
CA ASP A 647 6.89 -24.37 1.96
C ASP A 647 5.97 -23.73 0.90
N ILE A 648 5.73 -24.47 -0.19
CA ILE A 648 4.97 -24.00 -1.35
C ILE A 648 3.75 -24.89 -1.55
N LEU A 649 2.60 -24.26 -1.73
CA LEU A 649 1.37 -24.95 -2.15
C LEU A 649 1.24 -24.85 -3.68
N GLY A 650 1.06 -26.01 -4.34
CA GLY A 650 0.93 -26.09 -5.80
C GLY A 650 2.27 -26.12 -6.55
N ASP A 651 2.21 -25.98 -7.88
CA ASP A 651 3.34 -26.17 -8.80
C ASP A 651 4.11 -24.86 -9.03
N ARG A 652 4.54 -24.17 -7.95
CA ARG A 652 5.34 -22.95 -8.05
C ARG A 652 6.82 -23.29 -7.96
N GLU A 653 7.62 -22.51 -8.69
CA GLU A 653 9.06 -22.64 -8.67
C GLU A 653 9.62 -22.08 -7.34
N PRO A 654 10.47 -22.82 -6.60
CA PRO A 654 11.17 -22.34 -5.42
C PRO A 654 12.04 -21.12 -5.71
N SER A 655 12.37 -20.34 -4.72
CA SER A 655 13.36 -19.26 -4.83
C SER A 655 14.60 -19.57 -4.01
N ASP A 656 15.76 -19.29 -4.57
CA ASP A 656 17.05 -19.46 -3.90
C ASP A 656 17.28 -18.41 -2.81
N ALA A 657 18.14 -18.73 -1.86
CA ALA A 657 18.66 -17.77 -0.90
C ALA A 657 19.58 -16.75 -1.58
N TYR A 658 19.60 -15.52 -1.08
CA TYR A 658 20.44 -14.47 -1.63
C TYR A 658 21.15 -13.65 -0.55
N PHE A 659 22.27 -13.00 -0.94
CA PHE A 659 23.03 -12.12 -0.08
C PHE A 659 23.40 -10.83 -0.83
N LEU A 660 22.91 -9.69 -0.32
CA LEU A 660 23.13 -8.38 -0.93
C LEU A 660 24.04 -7.52 -0.06
N LEU A 661 24.81 -6.70 -0.72
CA LEU A 661 25.64 -5.68 -0.09
C LEU A 661 25.38 -4.33 -0.75
N ASP A 662 24.93 -3.35 0.04
CA ASP A 662 24.59 -2.01 -0.40
C ASP A 662 25.48 -0.98 0.29
N LEU A 663 25.99 -0.01 -0.45
CA LEU A 663 26.75 1.13 0.07
C LEU A 663 26.03 2.42 -0.29
N THR A 664 25.67 3.21 0.70
CA THR A 664 25.07 4.52 0.52
C THR A 664 25.86 5.59 1.25
N GLY A 665 25.76 6.84 0.82
CA GLY A 665 26.42 7.93 1.49
C GLY A 665 25.86 9.29 1.10
N TYR A 666 26.22 10.28 1.89
CA TYR A 666 25.88 11.68 1.63
C TYR A 666 27.04 12.61 1.91
N VAL A 667 27.04 13.75 1.24
CA VAL A 667 27.96 14.86 1.51
C VAL A 667 27.21 16.19 1.42
N LYS A 668 27.40 17.03 2.42
CA LYS A 668 26.88 18.39 2.46
C LYS A 668 27.83 19.30 1.68
N LEU A 669 27.45 19.64 0.45
CA LEU A 669 28.28 20.45 -0.45
C LEU A 669 28.34 21.92 0.01
N SER A 670 27.24 22.41 0.62
CA SER A 670 27.15 23.74 1.22
C SER A 670 26.12 23.69 2.35
N GLN A 671 25.84 24.82 2.99
CA GLN A 671 24.77 24.90 4.00
C GLN A 671 23.39 24.57 3.40
N ASN A 672 23.21 24.82 2.11
CA ASN A 672 21.96 24.72 1.39
C ASN A 672 21.92 23.55 0.39
N ALA A 673 22.98 22.75 0.25
CA ALA A 673 23.06 21.69 -0.75
C ALA A 673 23.55 20.38 -0.15
N LEU A 674 22.77 19.34 -0.31
CA LEU A 674 23.05 17.99 0.14
C LEU A 674 23.07 17.05 -1.08
N PHE A 675 24.20 16.39 -1.29
CA PHE A 675 24.37 15.35 -2.30
C PHE A 675 24.34 13.97 -1.65
N ARG A 676 23.65 13.01 -2.28
CA ARG A 676 23.61 11.62 -1.88
C ARG A 676 23.91 10.72 -3.07
N ALA A 677 24.50 9.58 -2.80
CA ALA A 677 24.71 8.55 -3.80
C ALA A 677 24.73 7.17 -3.11
N GLY A 678 24.35 6.15 -3.85
CA GLY A 678 24.43 4.78 -3.37
C GLY A 678 24.62 3.81 -4.52
N VAL A 679 25.24 2.68 -4.18
CA VAL A 679 25.34 1.51 -5.05
C VAL A 679 24.70 0.35 -4.31
N LYS A 680 23.74 -0.29 -4.95
CA LYS A 680 23.00 -1.45 -4.45
C LYS A 680 23.48 -2.71 -5.16
N ASN A 681 23.41 -3.84 -4.47
CA ASN A 681 23.84 -5.14 -4.97
C ASN A 681 25.30 -5.12 -5.47
N LEU A 682 26.24 -4.64 -4.62
CA LEU A 682 27.66 -4.52 -4.94
C LEU A 682 28.32 -5.83 -5.37
N LEU A 683 27.76 -6.96 -4.98
CA LEU A 683 28.28 -8.30 -5.28
C LEU A 683 27.77 -8.85 -6.61
N ASP A 684 26.88 -8.11 -7.27
CA ASP A 684 26.24 -8.50 -8.53
C ASP A 684 25.50 -9.83 -8.42
N GLU A 685 24.84 -10.05 -7.28
CA GLU A 685 24.08 -11.25 -6.98
C GLU A 685 22.84 -11.35 -7.88
N GLU A 686 22.64 -12.50 -8.50
CA GLU A 686 21.41 -12.83 -9.21
C GLU A 686 20.41 -13.40 -8.22
N TYR A 687 19.27 -12.73 -8.03
CA TYR A 687 18.28 -13.13 -7.05
C TYR A 687 16.86 -12.79 -7.47
N VAL A 688 15.91 -13.51 -6.87
CA VAL A 688 14.47 -13.30 -7.03
C VAL A 688 13.86 -13.04 -5.67
N LEU A 689 13.05 -11.98 -5.56
CA LEU A 689 12.21 -11.78 -4.38
C LEU A 689 11.00 -12.71 -4.46
N TRP A 690 10.73 -13.49 -3.41
CA TRP A 690 9.58 -14.39 -3.38
C TRP A 690 8.26 -13.67 -3.66
N SER A 691 8.09 -12.43 -3.15
CA SER A 691 6.92 -11.57 -3.43
C SER A 691 6.75 -11.24 -4.91
N ARG A 692 7.84 -11.27 -5.70
CA ARG A 692 7.84 -11.02 -7.14
C ARG A 692 7.92 -12.28 -8.00
N SER A 693 8.20 -13.44 -7.39
CA SER A 693 8.26 -14.71 -8.12
C SER A 693 6.91 -15.05 -8.75
N ASN A 694 6.94 -15.89 -9.79
CA ASN A 694 5.72 -16.36 -10.45
C ASN A 694 4.81 -17.07 -9.43
N ARG A 695 3.74 -16.42 -9.00
CA ARG A 695 2.76 -16.95 -8.06
C ARG A 695 1.64 -17.74 -8.73
N GLY A 696 1.62 -17.82 -10.06
CA GLY A 696 0.57 -18.47 -10.83
C GLY A 696 1.10 -19.55 -11.77
N ALA A 697 0.89 -20.81 -11.46
CA ALA A 697 1.09 -21.94 -12.37
C ALA A 697 -0.15 -22.22 -13.23
N GLY A 698 -0.89 -21.20 -13.64
CA GLY A 698 -2.11 -21.38 -14.37
C GLY A 698 -2.03 -20.86 -15.80
N HIS A 699 -2.20 -21.69 -16.80
CA HIS A 699 -2.47 -21.40 -18.21
C HIS A 699 -1.27 -21.24 -19.16
N GLY A 700 -0.29 -22.13 -19.07
CA GLY A 700 0.41 -22.58 -20.30
C GLY A 700 1.56 -21.73 -20.83
N GLY A 701 2.11 -20.84 -20.07
CA GLY A 701 3.38 -20.20 -20.42
C GLY A 701 4.35 -20.35 -19.26
N GLY A 702 5.33 -21.23 -19.34
CA GLY A 702 6.34 -21.44 -18.31
C GLY A 702 7.22 -20.22 -18.08
N ALA A 703 6.67 -19.16 -17.47
CA ALA A 703 7.48 -18.09 -16.96
C ALA A 703 8.28 -18.64 -15.78
N THR A 704 9.56 -18.85 -15.98
CA THR A 704 10.50 -19.29 -14.96
C THR A 704 10.87 -18.13 -14.07
N ASN A 705 11.32 -18.40 -12.84
CA ASN A 705 11.84 -17.38 -11.93
C ASN A 705 12.94 -16.49 -12.57
N SER A 706 13.63 -16.99 -13.59
CA SER A 706 14.64 -16.22 -14.33
C SER A 706 14.13 -14.90 -14.95
N ARG A 707 12.83 -14.78 -15.20
CA ARG A 707 12.24 -13.52 -15.68
C ARG A 707 12.02 -12.49 -14.57
N PHE A 708 11.99 -12.94 -13.32
CA PHE A 708 11.70 -12.13 -12.14
C PHE A 708 12.93 -11.74 -11.34
N THR A 709 14.13 -11.97 -11.90
CA THR A 709 15.38 -11.55 -11.27
C THR A 709 15.38 -10.05 -11.02
N GLN A 710 15.97 -9.66 -9.90
CA GLN A 710 16.11 -8.27 -9.52
C GLN A 710 17.35 -7.68 -10.23
N PRO A 711 17.49 -6.34 -10.28
CA PRO A 711 18.65 -5.71 -10.90
C PRO A 711 19.98 -6.19 -10.31
N GLY A 712 20.99 -6.39 -11.16
CA GLY A 712 22.38 -6.56 -10.74
C GLY A 712 22.91 -5.31 -10.04
N VAL A 713 24.19 -5.01 -10.19
CA VAL A 713 24.78 -3.77 -9.64
C VAL A 713 24.04 -2.56 -10.19
N ASN A 714 23.42 -1.80 -9.32
CA ASN A 714 22.66 -0.59 -9.67
C ASN A 714 22.89 0.51 -8.64
N GLY A 715 22.40 1.72 -8.88
CA GLY A 715 22.62 2.79 -7.94
C GLY A 715 21.76 4.00 -8.17
N PHE A 716 21.91 4.98 -7.30
CA PHE A 716 21.21 6.25 -7.38
C PHE A 716 22.14 7.43 -7.07
N VAL A 717 21.78 8.58 -7.58
CA VAL A 717 22.36 9.88 -7.21
C VAL A 717 21.23 10.86 -6.93
N SER A 718 21.39 11.70 -5.91
CA SER A 718 20.40 12.67 -5.49
C SER A 718 21.05 13.99 -5.09
N LEU A 719 20.43 15.09 -5.48
CA LEU A 719 20.81 16.44 -5.05
C LEU A 719 19.59 17.13 -4.44
N GLU A 720 19.73 17.62 -3.22
CA GLU A 720 18.70 18.38 -2.51
C GLU A 720 19.21 19.77 -2.19
N LEU A 721 18.40 20.79 -2.45
CA LEU A 721 18.66 22.19 -2.18
C LEU A 721 17.59 22.73 -1.24
N GLU A 722 18.02 23.51 -0.22
CA GLU A 722 17.12 24.16 0.75
C GLU A 722 17.46 25.65 0.85
N PHE A 723 16.45 26.53 0.79
CA PHE A 723 16.58 27.98 0.82
C PHE A 723 15.59 28.62 1.77
#